data_4e1e714104ee6bb84510a88aa083139c
#
_entry.id   4e1e714104ee6bb84510a88aa083139c
#
_cell.length_a   1.000
_cell.length_b   1.000
_cell.length_c   1.000
_cell.angle_alpha   90.00
_cell.angle_beta   90.00
_cell.angle_gamma   90.00
#
_symmetry.space_group_name_H-M   'P 1'
#
loop_
_entity.id
_entity.type
_entity.pdbx_description
1 polymer ?
#
loop_
_entity_poly.entity_id
_entity_poly.type
_entity_poly.pdbx_seq_one_letter_code
_entity_poly.pdbx_strand_id
1 'polypeptide(L)'
;MTVPDSNDGGEDPSAIIGIVVQLQDGVERDVALSSINEAVAGAFPGTSAQVEREYDKALQGFALSAPAGSLDAIRAVNGVKAAFLDRDTHVEGVDDQVAGEGATNSSRTSTQDPANLSAQLMMHADQITQKGDGKVIAVIDTGVDMTHPAFAGALGGTPALSADKVASLTPQLGDGKTGTYVSEKFPFAYDYADNDPDASPTGQAGSHGTHVAGIAAGNAGEIVGIAPDAQIIVAKVARSVEGDITDSGLLAALDDMVILHPDVINLSLGQLGGMDNEADSVYATVFKSLQDVGVTVNAAAGNHYTAGYGNTSGKNLPFASDPDSSTQCEPATYSSVVSVASVDNSLAHSAFTVGDRDIPFQRAGGADGQKMPDLSDLTGGPFEYVDGGIGSAEDGAALKAKYPEGLAGKIVLVKRGSLTFQAKFNNIADSKPAGFILYNNVPGDSLVVMSLATDGVPAAFISQADGEAMLAAADHHLSVAPGKVVAPSSKYSMSSFSSWGVTPDLRLKPEVAAPGGNIYSSVPGGTYEFMSGTSMATPQMAGVSAVVLQRVQNDPLFASMSAREKVDVVQNLIMGTAAPIADPLQDTGDPYSPRKQGSGLANVLAATTSSVYPTVAGAPESSRPKADLGDGTKGWHFDVTLYNLSGVEATYALNTQALSEFVEDGFFTGHSSDWRGKGVDIAYSGAAVSGTGEGATITVPASSEATVGVDVTPRAAFDSYVAQNTPNGTFLDGFVRLTSKTDGQPDLTVPYLGFYGDWGKAPIFDALASDGGAHTLASGIYNGTPG
;
A
#
# COMPACT_ATOMS: atom_id res chain seq x y z
N MET A 1 -1.60 6.63 -30.47
CA MET A 1 -2.58 5.71 -31.10
C MET A 1 -3.72 5.61 -30.12
N THR A 2 -4.89 6.17 -30.44
CA THR A 2 -6.08 5.92 -29.64
C THR A 2 -6.39 4.43 -29.75
N VAL A 3 -6.29 3.72 -28.63
CA VAL A 3 -6.79 2.35 -28.52
C VAL A 3 -8.30 2.43 -28.79
N PRO A 4 -8.86 1.70 -29.74
CA PRO A 4 -10.31 1.66 -29.90
C PRO A 4 -10.86 1.06 -28.60
N ASP A 5 -11.84 1.72 -27.99
CA ASP A 5 -12.65 1.10 -26.94
C ASP A 5 -13.29 -0.15 -27.53
N SER A 6 -12.72 -1.31 -27.25
CA SER A 6 -13.19 -2.58 -27.79
C SER A 6 -14.35 -3.13 -26.95
N ASN A 7 -15.42 -2.36 -26.85
CA ASN A 7 -16.73 -2.92 -26.53
C ASN A 7 -17.48 -3.26 -27.83
N ASP A 8 -16.76 -3.83 -28.83
CA ASP A 8 -17.34 -4.43 -30.04
C ASP A 8 -17.85 -5.85 -29.82
N GLY A 9 -18.17 -6.21 -28.59
CA GLY A 9 -18.86 -7.42 -28.22
C GLY A 9 -20.38 -7.30 -28.35
N GLY A 10 -20.92 -6.85 -29.52
CA GLY A 10 -22.30 -7.06 -29.86
C GLY A 10 -23.35 -6.35 -29.00
N GLU A 11 -23.05 -5.29 -28.30
CA GLU A 11 -24.07 -4.45 -27.65
C GLU A 11 -24.90 -3.74 -28.70
N ASP A 12 -26.21 -3.68 -28.43
CA ASP A 12 -27.16 -2.92 -29.27
C ASP A 12 -26.69 -1.45 -29.31
N PRO A 13 -26.31 -0.90 -30.48
CA PRO A 13 -25.90 0.50 -30.59
C PRO A 13 -26.93 1.50 -30.03
N SER A 14 -28.18 1.07 -29.88
CA SER A 14 -29.25 1.86 -29.30
C SER A 14 -29.36 1.73 -27.77
N ALA A 15 -28.56 0.84 -27.12
CA ALA A 15 -28.54 0.71 -25.69
C ALA A 15 -28.09 2.03 -25.05
N ILE A 16 -28.79 2.47 -24.01
CA ILE A 16 -28.44 3.68 -23.27
C ILE A 16 -27.36 3.31 -22.28
N ILE A 17 -26.22 3.99 -22.38
CA ILE A 17 -25.02 3.78 -21.54
C ILE A 17 -24.57 5.10 -20.93
N GLY A 18 -23.75 5.03 -19.86
CA GLY A 18 -23.03 6.15 -19.31
C GLY A 18 -21.85 6.56 -20.18
N ILE A 19 -21.67 7.86 -20.39
CA ILE A 19 -20.55 8.45 -21.13
C ILE A 19 -20.01 9.65 -20.33
N VAL A 20 -18.71 9.63 -20.02
CA VAL A 20 -18.01 10.78 -19.44
C VAL A 20 -17.45 11.65 -20.57
N VAL A 21 -17.69 12.95 -20.51
CA VAL A 21 -17.25 13.94 -21.50
C VAL A 21 -16.41 15.02 -20.81
N GLN A 22 -15.19 15.21 -21.28
CA GLN A 22 -14.35 16.37 -20.93
C GLN A 22 -14.42 17.42 -22.03
N LEU A 23 -14.62 18.67 -21.65
CA LEU A 23 -14.58 19.80 -22.54
C LEU A 23 -13.18 20.44 -22.61
N GLN A 24 -12.91 21.12 -23.71
CA GLN A 24 -11.73 21.99 -23.83
C GLN A 24 -11.90 23.25 -22.98
N ASP A 25 -10.78 23.81 -22.51
CA ASP A 25 -10.78 25.02 -21.71
C ASP A 25 -11.46 26.19 -22.43
N GLY A 26 -12.32 26.91 -21.69
CA GLY A 26 -13.03 28.07 -22.20
C GLY A 26 -14.25 27.76 -23.08
N VAL A 27 -14.64 26.52 -23.22
CA VAL A 27 -15.89 26.13 -23.92
C VAL A 27 -17.07 26.33 -22.98
N GLU A 28 -18.09 27.06 -23.46
CA GLU A 28 -19.34 27.23 -22.73
C GLU A 28 -20.12 25.92 -22.70
N ARG A 29 -20.46 25.43 -21.50
CA ARG A 29 -21.08 24.10 -21.29
C ARG A 29 -22.41 23.93 -22.01
N ASP A 30 -23.29 24.93 -21.95
CA ASP A 30 -24.62 24.87 -22.62
C ASP A 30 -24.49 24.77 -24.13
N VAL A 31 -23.47 25.43 -24.71
CA VAL A 31 -23.19 25.38 -26.16
C VAL A 31 -22.68 23.99 -26.54
N ALA A 32 -21.77 23.45 -25.73
CA ALA A 32 -21.24 22.09 -25.95
C ALA A 32 -22.36 21.05 -25.82
N LEU A 33 -23.18 21.13 -24.80
CA LEU A 33 -24.31 20.21 -24.58
C LEU A 33 -25.32 20.26 -25.72
N SER A 34 -25.63 21.46 -26.23
CA SER A 34 -26.49 21.62 -27.42
C SER A 34 -25.92 20.90 -28.63
N SER A 35 -24.62 21.09 -28.90
CA SER A 35 -23.90 20.45 -30.00
C SER A 35 -23.81 18.92 -29.85
N ILE A 36 -23.59 18.44 -28.61
CA ILE A 36 -23.63 17.00 -28.26
C ILE A 36 -25.03 16.44 -28.57
N ASN A 37 -26.09 17.13 -28.15
CA ASN A 37 -27.46 16.69 -28.43
C ASN A 37 -27.79 16.65 -29.93
N GLU A 38 -27.28 17.61 -30.70
CA GLU A 38 -27.40 17.59 -32.15
C GLU A 38 -26.65 16.38 -32.78
N ALA A 39 -25.46 16.05 -32.26
CA ALA A 39 -24.68 14.89 -32.69
C ALA A 39 -25.39 13.56 -32.36
N VAL A 40 -25.92 13.43 -31.14
CA VAL A 40 -26.70 12.26 -30.70
C VAL A 40 -27.96 12.10 -31.53
N ALA A 41 -28.74 13.18 -31.74
CA ALA A 41 -29.95 13.15 -32.54
C ALA A 41 -29.66 12.85 -34.03
N GLY A 42 -28.49 13.26 -34.53
CA GLY A 42 -28.00 12.93 -35.86
C GLY A 42 -27.72 11.45 -36.07
N ALA A 43 -27.14 10.81 -35.06
CA ALA A 43 -26.82 9.39 -35.02
C ALA A 43 -28.08 8.53 -34.72
N PHE A 44 -28.93 8.99 -33.80
CA PHE A 44 -30.13 8.30 -33.29
C PHE A 44 -31.32 9.26 -33.29
N PRO A 45 -32.07 9.37 -34.39
CA PRO A 45 -33.17 10.32 -34.54
C PRO A 45 -34.26 10.14 -33.45
N GLY A 46 -34.56 11.25 -32.79
CA GLY A 46 -35.56 11.30 -31.71
C GLY A 46 -35.00 11.00 -30.32
N THR A 47 -33.68 10.87 -30.17
CA THR A 47 -33.00 10.73 -28.90
C THR A 47 -32.19 11.98 -28.56
N SER A 48 -31.85 12.16 -27.29
CA SER A 48 -30.92 13.21 -26.79
C SER A 48 -30.09 12.62 -25.64
N ALA A 49 -28.92 13.15 -25.44
CA ALA A 49 -28.15 12.86 -24.23
C ALA A 49 -28.87 13.46 -23.00
N GLN A 50 -28.85 12.73 -21.90
CA GLN A 50 -29.32 13.23 -20.60
C GLN A 50 -28.11 13.49 -19.73
N VAL A 51 -28.07 14.66 -19.10
CA VAL A 51 -27.01 15.00 -18.15
C VAL A 51 -27.32 14.32 -16.82
N GLU A 52 -26.42 13.45 -16.38
CA GLU A 52 -26.48 12.77 -15.09
C GLU A 52 -25.68 13.55 -14.04
N ARG A 53 -24.53 14.12 -14.45
CA ARG A 53 -23.64 14.92 -13.60
C ARG A 53 -22.98 16.05 -14.37
N GLU A 54 -22.64 17.14 -13.66
CA GLU A 54 -21.83 18.24 -14.17
C GLU A 54 -20.54 18.36 -13.38
N TYR A 55 -19.42 18.62 -14.08
CA TYR A 55 -18.11 18.88 -13.50
C TYR A 55 -17.66 20.28 -13.87
N ASP A 56 -17.16 21.06 -12.91
CA ASP A 56 -16.75 22.43 -13.16
C ASP A 56 -15.65 22.97 -12.21
N LYS A 57 -15.00 22.09 -11.42
CA LYS A 57 -13.95 22.47 -10.48
C LYS A 57 -12.58 21.93 -10.92
N ALA A 58 -12.38 20.61 -10.86
CA ALA A 58 -11.16 19.94 -11.28
C ALA A 58 -11.08 19.78 -12.81
N LEU A 59 -12.23 19.61 -13.44
CA LEU A 59 -12.39 19.54 -14.90
C LEU A 59 -13.65 20.26 -15.36
N GLN A 60 -13.74 20.52 -16.67
CA GLN A 60 -14.97 21.01 -17.29
C GLN A 60 -15.61 19.84 -18.08
N GLY A 61 -16.87 19.48 -17.78
CA GLY A 61 -17.47 18.36 -18.47
C GLY A 61 -18.81 17.88 -17.93
N PHE A 62 -19.18 16.68 -18.35
CA PHE A 62 -20.43 16.00 -18.00
C PHE A 62 -20.26 14.50 -17.86
N ALA A 63 -21.08 13.86 -17.02
CA ALA A 63 -21.50 12.48 -17.24
C ALA A 63 -22.89 12.51 -17.91
N LEU A 64 -23.03 11.76 -18.97
CA LEU A 64 -24.23 11.71 -19.81
C LEU A 64 -24.73 10.28 -19.93
N SER A 65 -26.05 10.09 -20.05
CA SER A 65 -26.63 8.86 -20.57
C SER A 65 -27.06 9.09 -22.03
N ALA A 66 -26.59 8.23 -22.93
CA ALA A 66 -26.83 8.32 -24.37
C ALA A 66 -26.74 6.95 -25.06
N PRO A 67 -27.26 6.78 -26.30
CA PRO A 67 -27.05 5.55 -27.05
C PRO A 67 -25.57 5.22 -27.26
N ALA A 68 -25.18 3.98 -27.06
CA ALA A 68 -23.77 3.52 -27.16
C ALA A 68 -23.12 3.91 -28.50
N GLY A 69 -23.84 3.74 -29.59
CA GLY A 69 -23.39 4.12 -30.96
C GLY A 69 -23.23 5.62 -31.20
N SER A 70 -23.55 6.50 -30.21
CA SER A 70 -23.34 7.94 -30.32
C SER A 70 -21.97 8.40 -29.84
N LEU A 71 -21.15 7.55 -29.20
CA LEU A 71 -19.87 7.92 -28.59
C LEU A 71 -18.92 8.61 -29.57
N ASP A 72 -18.73 8.05 -30.78
CA ASP A 72 -17.84 8.66 -31.79
C ASP A 72 -18.38 9.99 -32.31
N ALA A 73 -19.71 10.11 -32.43
CA ALA A 73 -20.32 11.38 -32.79
C ALA A 73 -20.12 12.45 -31.70
N ILE A 74 -20.17 12.08 -30.42
CA ILE A 74 -19.89 12.96 -29.31
C ILE A 74 -18.41 13.38 -29.32
N ARG A 75 -17.48 12.43 -29.52
CA ARG A 75 -16.04 12.70 -29.64
C ARG A 75 -15.72 13.72 -30.76
N ALA A 76 -16.49 13.69 -31.84
CA ALA A 76 -16.29 14.58 -32.96
C ALA A 76 -16.86 16.00 -32.79
N VAL A 77 -17.57 16.27 -31.67
CA VAL A 77 -18.15 17.59 -31.41
C VAL A 77 -17.02 18.59 -31.11
N ASN A 78 -17.07 19.75 -31.79
CA ASN A 78 -16.12 20.82 -31.54
C ASN A 78 -16.26 21.33 -30.12
N GLY A 79 -15.16 21.36 -29.38
CA GLY A 79 -15.12 21.74 -27.94
C GLY A 79 -15.12 20.54 -26.99
N VAL A 80 -15.36 19.32 -27.45
CA VAL A 80 -15.09 18.10 -26.70
C VAL A 80 -13.58 17.82 -26.79
N LYS A 81 -12.95 17.59 -25.64
CA LYS A 81 -11.54 17.20 -25.53
C LYS A 81 -11.41 15.69 -25.51
N ALA A 82 -12.26 15.01 -24.71
CA ALA A 82 -12.33 13.56 -24.61
C ALA A 82 -13.76 13.11 -24.31
N ALA A 83 -14.14 11.91 -24.75
CA ALA A 83 -15.35 11.23 -24.33
C ALA A 83 -15.08 9.71 -24.30
N PHE A 84 -15.52 9.05 -23.21
CA PHE A 84 -15.31 7.62 -22.99
C PHE A 84 -16.50 7.02 -22.21
N LEU A 85 -16.58 5.70 -22.22
CA LEU A 85 -17.62 5.00 -21.48
C LEU A 85 -17.46 5.22 -19.99
N ASP A 86 -18.55 5.42 -19.27
CA ASP A 86 -18.60 5.39 -17.83
C ASP A 86 -18.43 3.93 -17.39
N ARG A 87 -17.21 3.57 -16.97
CA ARG A 87 -16.81 2.21 -16.64
C ARG A 87 -17.11 1.92 -15.19
N ASP A 88 -17.38 0.67 -14.91
CA ASP A 88 -17.48 0.15 -13.54
C ASP A 88 -16.10 -0.35 -13.11
N THR A 89 -15.69 0.06 -11.93
CA THR A 89 -14.46 -0.35 -11.22
C THR A 89 -14.86 -0.99 -9.91
N HIS A 90 -14.06 -1.89 -9.40
CA HIS A 90 -14.30 -2.52 -8.10
C HIS A 90 -13.28 -2.07 -7.06
N VAL A 91 -13.67 -2.16 -5.78
CA VAL A 91 -12.68 -2.15 -4.69
C VAL A 91 -11.89 -3.45 -4.79
N GLU A 92 -10.59 -3.34 -5.04
CA GLU A 92 -9.74 -4.52 -5.07
C GLU A 92 -9.54 -5.08 -3.64
N GLY A 93 -10.46 -5.95 -3.21
CA GLY A 93 -10.19 -6.86 -2.12
C GLY A 93 -9.11 -7.86 -2.55
N VAL A 94 -8.19 -8.20 -1.66
CA VAL A 94 -7.46 -9.46 -1.82
C VAL A 94 -8.50 -10.55 -1.66
N ASP A 95 -8.75 -11.31 -2.72
CA ASP A 95 -9.62 -12.49 -2.67
C ASP A 95 -9.23 -13.33 -1.45
N ASP A 96 -10.17 -13.82 -0.66
CA ASP A 96 -9.92 -14.66 0.54
C ASP A 96 -8.98 -15.84 0.30
N GLN A 97 -8.72 -16.18 -0.97
CA GLN A 97 -7.76 -17.19 -1.39
C GLN A 97 -6.30 -16.74 -1.36
N VAL A 98 -6.02 -15.43 -1.27
CA VAL A 98 -4.65 -14.87 -1.20
C VAL A 98 -4.22 -14.58 0.23
N ALA A 99 -5.15 -14.47 1.16
CA ALA A 99 -4.83 -14.59 2.57
C ALA A 99 -4.19 -15.97 2.77
N GLY A 100 -2.87 -16.01 2.92
CA GLY A 100 -2.13 -17.27 3.12
C GLY A 100 -2.87 -18.11 4.15
N GLU A 101 -2.90 -19.44 3.99
CA GLU A 101 -3.62 -20.39 4.83
C GLU A 101 -3.44 -20.10 6.34
N GLY A 102 -4.14 -19.12 6.88
CA GLY A 102 -3.99 -18.63 8.25
C GLY A 102 -4.82 -17.44 8.62
N ALA A 103 -5.38 -16.70 7.66
CA ALA A 103 -6.32 -15.61 7.94
C ALA A 103 -7.73 -16.18 8.14
N THR A 104 -7.99 -16.75 9.28
CA THR A 104 -9.36 -16.97 9.75
C THR A 104 -9.80 -15.71 10.48
N ASN A 105 -10.93 -15.13 10.08
CA ASN A 105 -11.64 -14.07 10.77
C ASN A 105 -11.78 -14.44 12.27
N SER A 106 -10.89 -13.92 13.10
CA SER A 106 -11.03 -14.06 14.55
C SER A 106 -11.31 -12.68 15.12
N SER A 107 -12.57 -12.44 15.49
CA SER A 107 -12.91 -11.26 16.29
C SER A 107 -12.11 -11.27 17.59
N ARG A 108 -11.22 -10.29 17.74
CA ARG A 108 -10.44 -10.10 18.95
C ARG A 108 -11.09 -8.98 19.79
N THR A 109 -11.21 -9.22 21.06
CA THR A 109 -11.76 -8.26 22.04
C THR A 109 -10.72 -7.96 23.10
N SER A 110 -9.74 -7.09 22.83
CA SER A 110 -8.84 -6.59 23.87
C SER A 110 -8.19 -5.27 23.45
N THR A 111 -8.43 -4.23 24.24
CA THR A 111 -7.85 -2.88 24.13
C THR A 111 -6.32 -2.83 24.32
N GLN A 112 -5.66 -3.95 24.52
CA GLN A 112 -4.22 -4.06 24.79
C GLN A 112 -3.50 -5.03 23.84
N ASP A 113 -4.08 -5.35 22.68
CA ASP A 113 -3.41 -6.22 21.72
C ASP A 113 -2.35 -5.44 20.95
N PRO A 114 -1.05 -5.83 21.06
CA PRO A 114 0.02 -5.15 20.35
C PRO A 114 -0.07 -5.25 18.83
N ALA A 115 -0.92 -6.13 18.28
CA ALA A 115 -1.19 -6.20 16.85
C ALA A 115 -1.72 -4.86 16.30
N ASN A 116 -2.44 -4.08 17.12
CA ASN A 116 -3.01 -2.78 16.74
C ASN A 116 -1.95 -1.69 16.54
N LEU A 117 -0.76 -1.87 17.13
CA LEU A 117 0.33 -0.91 17.08
C LEU A 117 1.49 -1.36 16.19
N SER A 118 1.47 -2.60 15.71
CA SER A 118 2.63 -3.15 15.01
C SER A 118 2.97 -2.40 13.73
N ALA A 119 1.98 -1.98 12.95
CA ALA A 119 2.19 -1.17 11.75
C ALA A 119 2.82 0.20 12.09
N GLN A 120 2.38 0.83 13.18
CA GLN A 120 2.95 2.09 13.66
C GLN A 120 4.39 1.92 14.13
N LEU A 121 4.69 0.82 14.85
CA LEU A 121 6.05 0.48 15.30
C LEU A 121 6.99 0.26 14.12
N MET A 122 6.54 -0.43 13.06
CA MET A 122 7.32 -0.64 11.84
C MET A 122 7.75 0.67 11.17
N MET A 123 6.87 1.67 11.19
CA MET A 123 7.10 2.98 10.58
C MET A 123 7.62 4.02 11.57
N HIS A 124 7.87 3.66 12.83
CA HIS A 124 8.25 4.59 13.91
C HIS A 124 7.23 5.72 14.15
N ALA A 125 5.97 5.48 13.86
CA ALA A 125 4.89 6.44 14.09
C ALA A 125 4.50 6.56 15.57
N ASP A 126 4.88 5.59 16.40
CA ASP A 126 4.75 5.61 17.85
C ASP A 126 5.66 6.65 18.55
N GLN A 127 6.70 7.13 17.84
CA GLN A 127 7.74 8.01 18.37
C GLN A 127 7.52 9.49 18.02
N ILE A 128 6.48 9.83 17.26
CA ILE A 128 6.18 11.20 16.85
C ILE A 128 5.19 11.90 17.78
N THR A 129 5.20 13.22 17.76
CA THR A 129 4.28 14.06 18.54
C THR A 129 3.09 14.56 17.71
N GLN A 130 3.23 14.62 16.40
CA GLN A 130 2.19 15.02 15.48
C GLN A 130 1.07 13.96 15.46
N LYS A 131 -0.19 14.40 15.50
CA LYS A 131 -1.37 13.54 15.53
C LYS A 131 -2.36 13.86 14.40
N GLY A 132 -2.02 14.77 13.50
CA GLY A 132 -2.90 15.25 12.44
C GLY A 132 -3.83 16.38 12.88
N ASP A 133 -3.49 17.12 13.95
CA ASP A 133 -4.28 18.27 14.40
C ASP A 133 -4.52 19.26 13.27
N GLY A 134 -5.78 19.64 13.06
CA GLY A 134 -6.18 20.59 12.03
C GLY A 134 -5.94 20.07 10.61
N LYS A 135 -5.81 18.78 10.42
CA LYS A 135 -5.70 18.12 9.11
C LYS A 135 -7.00 17.45 8.73
N VAL A 136 -7.23 17.31 7.43
CA VAL A 136 -8.40 16.66 6.86
C VAL A 136 -7.95 15.59 5.88
N ILE A 137 -8.41 14.36 6.10
CA ILE A 137 -8.20 13.23 5.19
C ILE A 137 -9.54 12.91 4.53
N ALA A 138 -9.61 12.93 3.21
CA ALA A 138 -10.76 12.42 2.48
C ALA A 138 -10.58 10.92 2.21
N VAL A 139 -11.51 10.11 2.69
CA VAL A 139 -11.63 8.69 2.40
C VAL A 139 -12.68 8.55 1.30
N ILE A 140 -12.21 8.28 0.08
CA ILE A 140 -13.06 8.03 -1.10
C ILE A 140 -13.09 6.51 -1.30
N ASP A 141 -14.20 5.87 -0.88
CA ASP A 141 -14.25 4.41 -0.69
C ASP A 141 -15.72 3.91 -0.67
N THR A 142 -15.98 2.75 -0.07
CA THR A 142 -17.29 2.07 0.02
C THR A 142 -18.23 2.64 1.09
N GLY A 143 -17.91 3.77 1.70
CA GLY A 143 -18.64 4.33 2.84
C GLY A 143 -18.00 3.97 4.19
N VAL A 144 -18.42 4.65 5.26
CA VAL A 144 -17.84 4.51 6.60
C VAL A 144 -18.93 4.40 7.65
N ASP A 145 -18.83 3.43 8.57
CA ASP A 145 -19.62 3.42 9.80
C ASP A 145 -19.12 4.52 10.74
N MET A 146 -19.62 5.72 10.56
CA MET A 146 -19.23 6.91 11.31
C MET A 146 -19.67 6.85 12.79
N THR A 147 -20.48 5.84 13.16
CA THR A 147 -20.92 5.60 14.56
C THR A 147 -20.02 4.61 15.29
N HIS A 148 -19.03 4.03 14.58
CA HIS A 148 -18.13 3.03 15.13
C HIS A 148 -17.33 3.56 16.33
N PRO A 149 -17.16 2.79 17.42
CA PRO A 149 -16.40 3.20 18.62
C PRO A 149 -14.97 3.67 18.34
N ALA A 150 -14.35 3.21 17.26
CA ALA A 150 -13.00 3.63 16.83
C ALA A 150 -12.87 5.14 16.52
N PHE A 151 -14.00 5.84 16.33
CA PHE A 151 -14.02 7.26 15.98
C PHE A 151 -14.65 8.12 17.08
N ALA A 152 -14.91 7.57 18.26
CA ALA A 152 -15.61 8.26 19.34
C ALA A 152 -14.71 9.16 20.20
N GLY A 153 -13.40 9.20 19.95
CA GLY A 153 -12.47 10.05 20.66
C GLY A 153 -12.64 11.54 20.31
N ALA A 154 -12.34 12.41 21.25
CA ALA A 154 -12.27 13.83 20.97
C ALA A 154 -11.05 14.14 20.10
N LEU A 155 -11.16 15.08 19.18
CA LEU A 155 -10.03 15.57 18.40
C LEU A 155 -9.13 16.46 19.28
N GLY A 156 -7.81 16.34 19.09
CA GLY A 156 -6.86 17.32 19.56
C GLY A 156 -6.91 18.58 18.68
N GLY A 157 -6.65 19.75 19.27
CA GLY A 157 -6.55 20.99 18.50
C GLY A 157 -7.87 21.55 17.97
N THR A 158 -7.78 22.40 16.95
CA THR A 158 -8.93 23.07 16.33
C THR A 158 -9.28 22.38 15.02
N PRO A 159 -10.54 21.93 14.86
CA PRO A 159 -11.00 21.33 13.59
C PRO A 159 -10.84 22.32 12.42
N ALA A 160 -10.30 21.86 11.28
CA ALA A 160 -10.14 22.66 10.07
C ALA A 160 -11.49 22.96 9.40
N LEU A 161 -12.40 21.98 9.46
CA LEU A 161 -13.75 22.06 8.91
C LEU A 161 -14.77 22.04 10.07
N SER A 162 -15.23 23.23 10.45
CA SER A 162 -16.37 23.37 11.36
C SER A 162 -17.72 23.21 10.61
N ALA A 163 -18.80 23.01 11.34
CA ALA A 163 -20.14 22.97 10.75
C ALA A 163 -20.47 24.22 9.92
N ASP A 164 -20.15 25.42 10.42
CA ASP A 164 -20.36 26.68 9.70
C ASP A 164 -19.52 26.76 8.42
N LYS A 165 -18.28 26.28 8.49
CA LYS A 165 -17.39 26.25 7.31
C LYS A 165 -17.94 25.31 6.24
N VAL A 166 -18.34 24.09 6.61
CA VAL A 166 -18.96 23.12 5.70
C VAL A 166 -20.23 23.68 5.09
N ALA A 167 -21.13 24.27 5.90
CA ALA A 167 -22.34 24.91 5.41
C ALA A 167 -22.09 26.03 4.39
N SER A 168 -20.94 26.72 4.49
CA SER A 168 -20.54 27.75 3.53
C SER A 168 -19.95 27.19 2.23
N LEU A 169 -19.40 25.96 2.25
CA LEU A 169 -18.83 25.27 1.09
C LEU A 169 -19.89 24.48 0.31
N THR A 170 -20.84 23.86 0.99
CA THR A 170 -21.87 23.00 0.39
C THR A 170 -22.59 23.62 -0.82
N PRO A 171 -22.97 24.91 -0.84
CA PRO A 171 -23.60 25.52 -2.01
C PRO A 171 -22.71 25.62 -3.25
N GLN A 172 -21.41 25.37 -3.11
CA GLN A 172 -20.43 25.44 -4.20
C GLN A 172 -20.12 24.06 -4.78
N LEU A 173 -20.66 22.98 -4.17
CA LEU A 173 -20.48 21.63 -4.66
C LEU A 173 -21.32 21.38 -5.91
N GLY A 174 -20.92 20.37 -6.71
CA GLY A 174 -21.63 20.02 -7.93
C GLY A 174 -23.03 19.44 -7.65
N ASP A 175 -23.91 19.51 -8.63
CA ASP A 175 -25.26 18.91 -8.66
C ASP A 175 -26.18 19.31 -7.48
N GLY A 176 -25.94 20.44 -6.83
CA GLY A 176 -26.73 20.93 -5.69
C GLY A 176 -26.68 20.02 -4.45
N LYS A 177 -25.58 19.28 -4.30
CA LYS A 177 -25.38 18.35 -3.20
C LYS A 177 -25.55 18.98 -1.82
N THR A 178 -26.17 18.26 -0.94
CA THR A 178 -26.33 18.62 0.47
C THR A 178 -25.65 17.57 1.33
N GLY A 179 -24.30 17.60 1.35
CA GLY A 179 -23.54 16.71 2.20
C GLY A 179 -23.87 16.92 3.69
N THR A 180 -23.76 15.86 4.46
CA THR A 180 -24.13 15.84 5.89
C THR A 180 -22.90 16.15 6.75
N TYR A 181 -23.02 17.16 7.62
CA TYR A 181 -22.12 17.33 8.75
C TYR A 181 -22.55 16.37 9.86
N VAL A 182 -21.73 15.37 10.17
CA VAL A 182 -22.06 14.34 11.18
C VAL A 182 -21.49 14.70 12.55
N SER A 183 -20.21 15.06 12.60
CA SER A 183 -19.48 15.40 13.82
C SER A 183 -18.22 16.19 13.52
N GLU A 184 -17.50 16.63 14.57
CA GLU A 184 -16.17 17.22 14.36
C GLU A 184 -15.19 16.24 13.69
N LYS A 185 -15.30 14.94 13.98
CA LYS A 185 -14.48 13.88 13.34
C LYS A 185 -14.86 13.68 11.87
N PHE A 186 -16.14 13.75 11.56
CA PHE A 186 -16.72 13.58 10.23
C PHE A 186 -17.43 14.87 9.79
N PRO A 187 -16.67 15.89 9.34
CA PRO A 187 -17.27 17.18 8.99
C PRO A 187 -18.10 17.17 7.71
N PHE A 188 -17.88 16.18 6.84
CA PHE A 188 -18.64 16.03 5.60
C PHE A 188 -18.75 14.56 5.23
N ALA A 189 -19.95 14.15 4.80
CA ALA A 189 -20.25 12.82 4.28
C ALA A 189 -21.26 12.93 3.13
N TYR A 190 -21.01 12.21 2.04
CA TYR A 190 -21.92 12.15 0.89
C TYR A 190 -21.70 10.85 0.10
N ASP A 191 -22.81 10.28 -0.42
CA ASP A 191 -22.81 9.16 -1.35
C ASP A 191 -22.81 9.68 -2.79
N TYR A 192 -21.66 9.61 -3.44
CA TYR A 192 -21.49 10.01 -4.84
C TYR A 192 -21.93 8.91 -5.81
N ALA A 193 -22.02 7.66 -5.38
CA ALA A 193 -22.50 6.58 -6.21
C ALA A 193 -24.01 6.68 -6.43
N ASP A 194 -24.76 6.72 -5.33
CA ASP A 194 -26.23 6.76 -5.35
C ASP A 194 -26.79 8.20 -5.35
N ASN A 195 -25.92 9.22 -5.27
CA ASN A 195 -26.22 10.65 -5.29
C ASN A 195 -27.17 11.07 -4.16
N ASP A 196 -26.88 10.65 -2.93
CA ASP A 196 -27.65 10.96 -1.74
C ASP A 196 -26.76 11.25 -0.50
N PRO A 197 -27.32 11.72 0.62
CA PRO A 197 -26.53 12.05 1.80
C PRO A 197 -26.13 10.85 2.68
N ASP A 198 -26.48 9.61 2.35
CA ASP A 198 -26.22 8.43 3.16
C ASP A 198 -24.92 7.74 2.74
N ALA A 199 -23.81 8.17 3.32
CA ALA A 199 -22.49 7.57 3.08
C ALA A 199 -22.19 6.37 4.01
N SER A 200 -23.21 5.72 4.56
CA SER A 200 -23.08 4.51 5.37
C SER A 200 -22.58 3.35 4.51
N PRO A 201 -21.80 2.42 5.08
CA PRO A 201 -21.30 1.27 4.35
C PRO A 201 -22.44 0.31 4.01
N THR A 202 -22.49 -0.16 2.76
CA THR A 202 -23.53 -1.07 2.26
C THR A 202 -22.93 -2.16 1.37
N GLY A 203 -23.65 -3.28 1.20
CA GLY A 203 -23.22 -4.40 0.35
C GLY A 203 -22.09 -5.25 0.94
N GLN A 204 -21.55 -6.17 0.14
CA GLN A 204 -20.48 -7.10 0.55
C GLN A 204 -19.14 -6.39 0.76
N ALA A 205 -18.86 -5.35 -0.01
CA ALA A 205 -17.63 -4.55 0.11
C ALA A 205 -17.73 -3.48 1.21
N GLY A 206 -18.88 -3.34 1.89
CA GLY A 206 -19.16 -2.24 2.81
C GLY A 206 -18.22 -2.12 4.02
N SER A 207 -17.50 -3.17 4.39
CA SER A 207 -16.52 -3.13 5.49
C SER A 207 -15.24 -2.36 5.13
N HIS A 208 -14.91 -2.26 3.86
CA HIS A 208 -13.61 -1.77 3.39
C HIS A 208 -13.34 -0.31 3.78
N GLY A 209 -14.23 0.62 3.46
CA GLY A 209 -14.02 2.04 3.78
C GLY A 209 -13.96 2.34 5.29
N THR A 210 -14.72 1.58 6.11
CA THR A 210 -14.62 1.68 7.59
C THR A 210 -13.27 1.22 8.08
N HIS A 211 -12.73 0.14 7.50
CA HIS A 211 -11.40 -0.40 7.82
C HIS A 211 -10.30 0.60 7.46
N VAL A 212 -10.37 1.15 6.26
CA VAL A 212 -9.46 2.19 5.74
C VAL A 212 -9.48 3.45 6.62
N ALA A 213 -10.66 3.96 6.96
CA ALA A 213 -10.81 5.14 7.82
C ALA A 213 -10.17 4.94 9.20
N GLY A 214 -10.33 3.74 9.78
CA GLY A 214 -9.71 3.37 11.06
C GLY A 214 -8.19 3.39 11.02
N ILE A 215 -7.59 2.85 9.97
CA ILE A 215 -6.12 2.86 9.77
C ILE A 215 -5.60 4.30 9.67
N ALA A 216 -6.25 5.14 8.86
CA ALA A 216 -5.80 6.50 8.64
C ALA A 216 -5.91 7.35 9.92
N ALA A 217 -7.07 7.31 10.58
CA ALA A 217 -7.40 8.30 11.59
C ALA A 217 -8.33 7.80 12.72
N GLY A 218 -8.42 6.50 13.00
CA GLY A 218 -9.09 6.00 14.21
C GLY A 218 -8.50 6.66 15.45
N ASN A 219 -9.35 7.03 16.45
CA ASN A 219 -8.89 7.77 17.63
C ASN A 219 -9.43 7.25 18.95
N ALA A 220 -10.08 6.09 18.95
CA ALA A 220 -10.67 5.48 20.13
C ALA A 220 -10.86 3.97 19.97
N GLY A 221 -11.41 3.32 20.98
CA GLY A 221 -11.67 1.88 20.95
C GLY A 221 -10.39 1.06 20.97
N GLU A 222 -10.30 0.05 20.09
CA GLU A 222 -9.18 -0.90 20.07
C GLU A 222 -8.05 -0.48 19.15
N ILE A 223 -8.22 0.58 18.35
CA ILE A 223 -7.24 1.04 17.38
C ILE A 223 -6.93 2.52 17.54
N VAL A 224 -5.72 2.88 17.15
CA VAL A 224 -5.29 4.26 16.94
C VAL A 224 -4.69 4.34 15.53
N GLY A 225 -5.26 5.17 14.67
CA GLY A 225 -4.74 5.44 13.33
C GLY A 225 -3.45 6.27 13.38
N ILE A 226 -2.82 6.45 12.23
CA ILE A 226 -1.56 7.24 12.14
C ILE A 226 -1.82 8.71 12.46
N ALA A 227 -2.96 9.26 12.04
CA ALA A 227 -3.36 10.66 12.27
C ALA A 227 -4.66 10.74 13.08
N PRO A 228 -4.67 10.33 14.37
CA PRO A 228 -5.91 10.18 15.15
C PRO A 228 -6.68 11.48 15.36
N ASP A 229 -6.01 12.63 15.30
CA ASP A 229 -6.63 13.94 15.47
C ASP A 229 -7.05 14.61 14.13
N ALA A 230 -6.81 13.93 12.99
CA ALA A 230 -7.30 14.40 11.70
C ALA A 230 -8.82 14.21 11.58
N GLN A 231 -9.48 15.13 10.89
CA GLN A 231 -10.86 14.99 10.45
C GLN A 231 -10.95 14.06 9.23
N ILE A 232 -12.09 13.42 9.04
CA ILE A 232 -12.34 12.51 7.90
C ILE A 232 -13.53 13.04 7.09
N ILE A 233 -13.29 13.39 5.83
CA ILE A 233 -14.34 13.53 4.82
C ILE A 233 -14.66 12.12 4.30
N VAL A 234 -15.93 11.75 4.27
CA VAL A 234 -16.40 10.48 3.71
C VAL A 234 -17.06 10.74 2.36
N ALA A 235 -16.45 10.24 1.29
CA ALA A 235 -17.04 10.23 -0.03
C ALA A 235 -17.27 8.78 -0.45
N LYS A 236 -18.50 8.32 -0.32
CA LYS A 236 -18.85 6.98 -0.78
C LYS A 236 -19.01 7.02 -2.29
N VAL A 237 -18.30 6.13 -2.99
CA VAL A 237 -18.29 6.01 -4.45
C VAL A 237 -18.71 4.63 -4.95
N ALA A 238 -18.90 3.67 -4.03
CA ALA A 238 -19.38 2.33 -4.36
C ALA A 238 -20.93 2.27 -4.25
N ARG A 239 -21.59 1.77 -5.31
CA ARG A 239 -23.05 1.60 -5.33
C ARG A 239 -23.51 0.67 -4.22
N SER A 240 -24.64 1.00 -3.61
CA SER A 240 -25.17 0.30 -2.44
C SER A 240 -25.58 -1.14 -2.72
N VAL A 241 -25.96 -1.46 -3.94
CA VAL A 241 -26.46 -2.79 -4.33
C VAL A 241 -25.38 -3.65 -4.95
N GLU A 242 -24.71 -3.17 -5.98
CA GLU A 242 -23.70 -3.90 -6.75
C GLU A 242 -22.33 -3.83 -6.10
N GLY A 243 -22.00 -2.74 -5.42
CA GLY A 243 -20.68 -2.46 -4.87
C GLY A 243 -19.69 -1.88 -5.88
N ASP A 244 -20.15 -1.64 -7.12
CA ASP A 244 -19.34 -1.11 -8.20
C ASP A 244 -19.07 0.39 -8.04
N ILE A 245 -17.96 0.85 -8.54
CA ILE A 245 -17.53 2.24 -8.56
C ILE A 245 -17.54 2.71 -10.01
N THR A 246 -18.35 3.71 -10.34
CA THR A 246 -18.37 4.30 -11.68
C THR A 246 -17.32 5.41 -11.81
N ASP A 247 -16.76 5.58 -13.02
CA ASP A 247 -15.88 6.73 -13.31
C ASP A 247 -16.62 8.04 -13.01
N SER A 248 -17.89 8.15 -13.38
CA SER A 248 -18.70 9.35 -13.14
C SER A 248 -18.87 9.70 -11.66
N GLY A 249 -19.08 8.70 -10.81
CA GLY A 249 -19.20 8.89 -9.37
C GLY A 249 -17.89 9.30 -8.73
N LEU A 250 -16.80 8.61 -9.11
CA LEU A 250 -15.45 8.91 -8.62
C LEU A 250 -14.99 10.31 -9.05
N LEU A 251 -15.19 10.69 -10.31
CA LEU A 251 -14.85 12.02 -10.82
C LEU A 251 -15.67 13.12 -10.11
N ALA A 252 -16.95 12.89 -9.81
CA ALA A 252 -17.77 13.84 -9.07
C ALA A 252 -17.27 14.03 -7.62
N ALA A 253 -16.82 12.95 -6.96
CA ALA A 253 -16.19 13.03 -5.66
C ALA A 253 -14.89 13.85 -5.72
N LEU A 254 -14.00 13.55 -6.67
CA LEU A 254 -12.73 14.23 -6.85
C LEU A 254 -12.92 15.73 -7.25
N ASP A 255 -13.92 16.04 -8.08
CA ASP A 255 -14.24 17.42 -8.47
C ASP A 255 -14.63 18.27 -7.25
N ASP A 256 -15.48 17.74 -6.37
CA ASP A 256 -15.89 18.43 -5.14
C ASP A 256 -14.75 18.57 -4.10
N MET A 257 -13.71 17.70 -4.14
CA MET A 257 -12.54 17.83 -3.26
C MET A 257 -11.75 19.12 -3.52
N VAL A 258 -11.84 19.73 -4.69
CA VAL A 258 -11.25 21.05 -4.96
C VAL A 258 -11.88 22.13 -4.07
N ILE A 259 -13.18 22.00 -3.76
CA ILE A 259 -13.92 22.94 -2.90
C ILE A 259 -13.81 22.58 -1.42
N LEU A 260 -13.99 21.30 -1.08
CA LEU A 260 -13.87 20.81 0.30
C LEU A 260 -12.44 20.90 0.81
N HIS A 261 -11.48 20.85 -0.06
CA HIS A 261 -10.06 21.07 0.15
C HIS A 261 -9.48 20.26 1.31
N PRO A 262 -9.55 18.89 1.26
CA PRO A 262 -8.82 18.09 2.21
C PRO A 262 -7.31 18.30 2.05
N ASP A 263 -6.53 18.05 3.10
CA ASP A 263 -5.07 18.03 3.00
C ASP A 263 -4.58 16.80 2.23
N VAL A 264 -5.29 15.68 2.42
CA VAL A 264 -4.93 14.36 1.84
C VAL A 264 -6.17 13.63 1.33
N ILE A 265 -6.08 13.01 0.18
CA ILE A 265 -7.06 12.05 -0.33
C ILE A 265 -6.47 10.64 -0.25
N ASN A 266 -7.27 9.71 0.24
CA ASN A 266 -7.01 8.27 0.22
C ASN A 266 -7.90 7.59 -0.81
N LEU A 267 -7.27 6.89 -1.76
CA LEU A 267 -7.90 6.05 -2.77
C LEU A 267 -7.41 4.61 -2.60
N SER A 268 -8.10 3.87 -1.73
CA SER A 268 -7.85 2.43 -1.55
C SER A 268 -8.63 1.60 -2.58
N LEU A 269 -8.57 2.03 -3.82
CA LEU A 269 -9.29 1.47 -4.97
C LEU A 269 -8.42 1.56 -6.22
N GLY A 270 -8.76 0.80 -7.24
CA GLY A 270 -8.04 0.83 -8.51
C GLY A 270 -8.48 -0.28 -9.45
N GLN A 271 -7.97 -0.23 -10.65
CA GLN A 271 -8.16 -1.27 -11.65
C GLN A 271 -6.83 -1.60 -12.33
N LEU A 272 -6.68 -2.87 -12.70
CA LEU A 272 -5.48 -3.35 -13.41
C LEU A 272 -5.36 -2.69 -14.79
N GLY A 273 -4.12 -2.41 -15.19
CA GLY A 273 -3.81 -1.99 -16.56
C GLY A 273 -3.81 -0.49 -16.80
N GLY A 274 -3.56 0.29 -15.75
CA GLY A 274 -3.39 1.75 -15.86
C GLY A 274 -2.35 2.15 -16.90
N MET A 275 -2.83 2.43 -18.12
CA MET A 275 -2.06 3.08 -19.15
C MET A 275 -2.13 4.58 -18.90
N ASP A 276 -1.02 5.15 -18.41
CA ASP A 276 -0.94 6.59 -18.28
C ASP A 276 -0.55 7.24 -19.62
N ASN A 277 -1.55 7.66 -20.37
CA ASN A 277 -1.37 8.71 -21.35
C ASN A 277 -1.78 10.03 -20.68
N GLU A 278 -0.90 10.58 -19.83
CA GLU A 278 -1.21 11.81 -19.08
C GLU A 278 -1.70 12.96 -19.95
N ALA A 279 -1.21 13.05 -21.16
CA ALA A 279 -1.57 14.14 -22.06
C ALA A 279 -3.07 14.17 -22.41
N ASP A 280 -3.73 13.02 -22.44
CA ASP A 280 -5.12 12.87 -22.87
C ASP A 280 -6.06 12.33 -21.77
N SER A 281 -5.52 12.02 -20.58
CA SER A 281 -6.31 11.45 -19.48
C SER A 281 -7.12 12.51 -18.74
N VAL A 282 -8.41 12.21 -18.54
CA VAL A 282 -9.31 13.02 -17.68
C VAL A 282 -8.82 12.98 -16.25
N TYR A 283 -8.45 11.81 -15.73
CA TYR A 283 -7.96 11.64 -14.38
C TYR A 283 -6.65 12.38 -14.12
N ALA A 284 -5.72 12.40 -15.08
CA ALA A 284 -4.49 13.18 -14.94
C ALA A 284 -4.79 14.69 -14.77
N THR A 285 -5.79 15.21 -15.51
CA THR A 285 -6.25 16.59 -15.34
C THR A 285 -6.79 16.84 -13.93
N VAL A 286 -7.62 15.92 -13.42
CA VAL A 286 -8.23 16.03 -12.09
C VAL A 286 -7.18 15.95 -10.98
N PHE A 287 -6.29 14.96 -11.01
CA PHE A 287 -5.25 14.80 -9.99
C PHE A 287 -4.24 15.96 -10.02
N LYS A 288 -3.93 16.48 -11.22
CA LYS A 288 -3.10 17.68 -11.31
C LYS A 288 -3.79 18.88 -10.71
N SER A 289 -5.08 19.08 -10.96
CA SER A 289 -5.86 20.19 -10.37
C SER A 289 -5.88 20.11 -8.85
N LEU A 290 -6.05 18.92 -8.27
CA LEU A 290 -5.97 18.70 -6.82
C LEU A 290 -4.58 19.02 -6.27
N GLN A 291 -3.53 18.55 -6.93
CA GLN A 291 -2.15 18.84 -6.55
C GLN A 291 -1.83 20.33 -6.63
N ASP A 292 -2.31 21.05 -7.64
CA ASP A 292 -2.09 22.50 -7.83
C ASP A 292 -2.74 23.33 -6.73
N VAL A 293 -3.85 22.88 -6.15
CA VAL A 293 -4.48 23.51 -4.98
C VAL A 293 -3.89 23.03 -3.63
N GLY A 294 -2.93 22.11 -3.64
CA GLY A 294 -2.21 21.69 -2.44
C GLY A 294 -2.78 20.44 -1.75
N VAL A 295 -3.47 19.59 -2.49
CA VAL A 295 -4.00 18.30 -2.00
C VAL A 295 -3.06 17.16 -2.38
N THR A 296 -2.68 16.33 -1.44
CA THR A 296 -1.91 15.11 -1.69
C THR A 296 -2.87 13.94 -1.96
N VAL A 297 -2.65 13.19 -3.03
CA VAL A 297 -3.43 11.97 -3.33
C VAL A 297 -2.54 10.74 -3.15
N ASN A 298 -2.97 9.81 -2.28
CA ASN A 298 -2.36 8.49 -2.12
C ASN A 298 -3.31 7.43 -2.70
N ALA A 299 -2.77 6.50 -3.49
CA ALA A 299 -3.53 5.42 -4.08
C ALA A 299 -2.85 4.06 -3.94
N ALA A 300 -3.66 3.01 -3.88
CA ALA A 300 -3.19 1.64 -3.77
C ALA A 300 -2.46 1.19 -5.04
N ALA A 301 -1.27 0.61 -4.89
CA ALA A 301 -0.47 0.13 -6.01
C ALA A 301 -1.14 -1.02 -6.79
N GLY A 302 -2.03 -1.76 -6.13
CA GLY A 302 -2.71 -2.94 -6.66
C GLY A 302 -2.27 -4.25 -6.00
N ASN A 303 -3.05 -5.31 -6.22
CA ASN A 303 -2.88 -6.60 -5.54
C ASN A 303 -2.59 -7.76 -6.52
N HIS A 304 -1.96 -7.45 -7.66
CA HIS A 304 -1.76 -8.41 -8.76
C HIS A 304 -0.34 -8.97 -8.86
N TYR A 305 0.57 -8.57 -7.97
CA TYR A 305 1.99 -8.94 -7.96
C TYR A 305 2.69 -8.56 -9.28
N THR A 306 2.89 -9.52 -10.19
CA THR A 306 3.51 -9.31 -11.52
C THR A 306 2.60 -9.82 -12.63
N ALA A 307 2.93 -9.53 -13.89
CA ALA A 307 2.15 -9.90 -15.06
C ALA A 307 2.05 -11.41 -15.35
N GLY A 308 2.66 -12.27 -14.52
CA GLY A 308 2.47 -13.72 -14.60
C GLY A 308 1.00 -14.10 -14.39
N TYR A 309 0.43 -14.91 -15.28
CA TYR A 309 -0.98 -15.31 -15.26
C TYR A 309 -1.43 -15.89 -13.91
N GLY A 310 -2.55 -15.39 -13.38
CA GLY A 310 -3.11 -15.86 -12.11
C GLY A 310 -2.21 -15.60 -10.91
N ASN A 311 -1.40 -14.55 -10.94
CA ASN A 311 -0.28 -14.33 -10.02
C ASN A 311 -0.62 -13.49 -8.78
N THR A 312 -1.88 -13.47 -8.36
CA THR A 312 -2.31 -12.74 -7.15
C THR A 312 -1.56 -13.16 -5.87
N SER A 313 -0.82 -14.27 -5.89
CA SER A 313 -0.05 -14.77 -4.74
C SER A 313 1.44 -14.98 -5.01
N GLY A 314 1.98 -14.41 -6.10
CA GLY A 314 3.39 -14.60 -6.47
C GLY A 314 3.78 -16.03 -6.84
N LYS A 315 2.82 -16.86 -7.26
CA LYS A 315 3.07 -18.29 -7.59
C LYS A 315 3.63 -18.50 -8.98
N ASN A 316 3.26 -17.65 -9.94
CA ASN A 316 3.74 -17.72 -11.30
C ASN A 316 4.75 -16.59 -11.53
N LEU A 317 5.82 -16.85 -12.20
CA LEU A 317 6.89 -15.89 -12.47
C LEU A 317 6.83 -15.45 -13.92
N PRO A 318 7.13 -14.16 -14.22
CA PRO A 318 7.19 -13.67 -15.60
C PRO A 318 8.34 -14.31 -16.37
N PHE A 319 8.18 -14.47 -17.68
CA PHE A 319 9.27 -14.92 -18.54
C PHE A 319 10.39 -13.87 -18.61
N ALA A 320 11.62 -14.32 -18.56
CA ALA A 320 12.80 -13.46 -18.74
C ALA A 320 12.92 -12.88 -20.15
N SER A 321 12.17 -13.41 -21.12
CA SER A 321 12.02 -12.86 -22.47
C SER A 321 10.98 -11.74 -22.57
N ASP A 322 10.13 -11.59 -21.56
CA ASP A 322 9.16 -10.50 -21.44
C ASP A 322 9.44 -9.68 -20.17
N PRO A 323 10.21 -8.60 -20.29
CA PRO A 323 10.62 -7.77 -19.14
C PRO A 323 9.48 -6.91 -18.59
N ASP A 324 8.35 -6.74 -19.29
CA ASP A 324 7.20 -6.01 -18.77
C ASP A 324 6.43 -6.86 -17.76
N SER A 325 6.80 -6.70 -16.53
CA SER A 325 6.17 -7.40 -15.40
C SER A 325 5.26 -6.48 -14.58
N SER A 326 4.92 -5.30 -15.10
CA SER A 326 4.15 -4.29 -14.39
C SER A 326 2.70 -4.68 -14.20
N THR A 327 2.20 -4.44 -13.00
CA THR A 327 0.78 -4.62 -12.62
C THR A 327 0.27 -3.47 -11.76
N GLN A 328 0.89 -2.29 -11.88
CA GLN A 328 0.41 -1.10 -11.17
C GLN A 328 -1.00 -0.74 -11.60
N CYS A 329 -1.86 -0.50 -10.62
CA CYS A 329 -3.25 -0.15 -10.87
C CYS A 329 -3.44 1.35 -11.12
N GLU A 330 -4.36 1.72 -11.98
CA GLU A 330 -4.91 3.06 -12.05
C GLU A 330 -5.83 3.28 -10.82
N PRO A 331 -5.77 4.42 -10.06
CA PRO A 331 -5.09 5.66 -10.41
C PRO A 331 -3.66 5.80 -9.87
N ALA A 332 -3.06 4.79 -9.26
CA ALA A 332 -1.71 4.88 -8.69
C ALA A 332 -0.61 5.13 -9.75
N THR A 333 -0.88 4.84 -11.02
CA THR A 333 0.04 5.08 -12.14
C THR A 333 0.25 6.56 -12.45
N TYR A 334 -0.70 7.44 -12.14
CA TYR A 334 -0.57 8.88 -12.46
C TYR A 334 0.57 9.54 -11.69
N SER A 335 1.28 10.45 -12.35
CA SER A 335 2.45 11.14 -11.79
C SER A 335 2.10 12.01 -10.58
N SER A 336 0.92 12.64 -10.58
CA SER A 336 0.44 13.43 -9.44
C SER A 336 -0.01 12.61 -8.23
N VAL A 337 -0.12 11.28 -8.37
CA VAL A 337 -0.59 10.36 -7.33
C VAL A 337 0.60 9.63 -6.68
N VAL A 338 0.58 9.47 -5.37
CA VAL A 338 1.55 8.65 -4.63
C VAL A 338 1.06 7.21 -4.62
N SER A 339 1.73 6.33 -5.34
CA SER A 339 1.46 4.90 -5.34
C SER A 339 2.07 4.23 -4.12
N VAL A 340 1.26 3.44 -3.40
CA VAL A 340 1.66 2.83 -2.13
C VAL A 340 1.67 1.31 -2.24
N ALA A 341 2.87 0.73 -2.10
CA ALA A 341 3.08 -0.72 -2.05
C ALA A 341 2.83 -1.29 -0.64
N SER A 342 2.59 -2.58 -0.57
CA SER A 342 2.29 -3.30 0.67
C SER A 342 3.49 -4.10 1.20
N VAL A 343 3.75 -3.94 2.49
CA VAL A 343 4.67 -4.76 3.30
C VAL A 343 3.84 -5.60 4.26
N ASP A 344 4.23 -6.84 4.48
CA ASP A 344 3.58 -7.68 5.49
C ASP A 344 3.82 -7.10 6.87
N ASN A 345 2.76 -6.95 7.63
CA ASN A 345 2.84 -6.50 9.00
C ASN A 345 3.57 -7.56 9.83
N SER A 346 4.76 -7.23 10.32
CA SER A 346 5.43 -8.08 11.30
C SER A 346 4.79 -7.84 12.66
N LEU A 347 3.73 -8.61 12.94
CA LEU A 347 2.94 -8.50 14.15
C LEU A 347 3.84 -8.50 15.38
N ALA A 348 3.66 -7.52 16.27
CA ALA A 348 4.19 -7.61 17.61
C ALA A 348 3.46 -8.75 18.31
N HIS A 349 4.17 -9.85 18.52
CA HIS A 349 3.60 -11.01 19.21
C HIS A 349 3.71 -10.86 20.71
N SER A 350 2.69 -11.31 21.44
CA SER A 350 2.85 -11.61 22.87
C SER A 350 4.04 -12.54 23.04
N ALA A 351 4.79 -12.40 24.12
CA ALA A 351 5.96 -13.20 24.37
C ALA A 351 6.02 -13.74 25.79
N PHE A 352 6.64 -14.91 25.96
CA PHE A 352 7.09 -15.43 27.23
C PHE A 352 8.63 -15.55 27.23
N THR A 353 9.24 -15.72 28.39
CA THR A 353 10.71 -15.78 28.53
C THR A 353 11.15 -17.18 28.90
N VAL A 354 12.19 -17.69 28.24
CA VAL A 354 12.92 -18.91 28.60
C VAL A 354 14.39 -18.55 28.79
N GLY A 355 14.92 -18.66 30.02
CA GLY A 355 16.22 -18.09 30.35
C GLY A 355 16.26 -16.59 30.07
N ASP A 356 17.20 -16.14 29.23
CA ASP A 356 17.33 -14.74 28.81
C ASP A 356 16.65 -14.43 27.49
N ARG A 357 15.94 -15.41 26.88
CA ARG A 357 15.34 -15.27 25.54
C ARG A 357 13.86 -15.05 25.64
N ASP A 358 13.38 -14.03 24.96
CA ASP A 358 11.95 -13.81 24.73
C ASP A 358 11.50 -14.60 23.51
N ILE A 359 10.43 -15.37 23.68
CA ILE A 359 9.87 -16.24 22.65
C ILE A 359 8.52 -15.66 22.24
N PRO A 360 8.40 -15.18 20.99
CA PRO A 360 7.13 -14.70 20.44
C PRO A 360 6.17 -15.86 20.26
N PHE A 361 4.88 -15.61 20.48
CA PHE A 361 3.85 -16.61 20.24
C PHE A 361 2.59 -16.02 19.63
N GLN A 362 1.92 -16.84 18.83
CA GLN A 362 0.59 -16.60 18.32
C GLN A 362 -0.44 -17.24 19.25
N ARG A 363 -1.44 -16.50 19.64
CA ARG A 363 -2.57 -16.99 20.47
C ARG A 363 -3.41 -18.01 19.68
N ALA A 364 -4.00 -18.97 20.37
CA ALA A 364 -5.02 -19.80 19.78
C ALA A 364 -6.34 -19.04 19.61
N GLY A 365 -7.03 -19.27 18.48
CA GLY A 365 -8.39 -18.84 18.27
C GLY A 365 -9.38 -19.92 18.70
N GLY A 366 -10.55 -19.53 19.20
CA GLY A 366 -11.65 -20.44 19.46
C GLY A 366 -12.39 -20.81 18.17
N ALA A 367 -12.94 -22.02 18.09
CA ALA A 367 -13.92 -22.32 17.05
C ALA A 367 -15.15 -21.44 17.24
N ASP A 368 -15.73 -21.00 16.11
CA ASP A 368 -16.94 -20.14 16.09
C ASP A 368 -16.76 -18.81 16.86
N GLY A 369 -15.56 -18.23 16.88
CA GLY A 369 -15.30 -16.92 17.49
C GLY A 369 -15.27 -16.90 19.02
N GLN A 370 -15.20 -18.05 19.68
CA GLN A 370 -15.08 -18.10 21.14
C GLN A 370 -13.72 -17.58 21.61
N LYS A 371 -13.71 -16.78 22.67
CA LYS A 371 -12.48 -16.28 23.29
C LYS A 371 -11.74 -17.42 23.98
N MET A 372 -10.54 -17.76 23.50
CA MET A 372 -9.64 -18.69 24.17
C MET A 372 -8.89 -17.97 25.31
N PRO A 373 -8.60 -18.67 26.43
CA PRO A 373 -7.68 -18.16 27.44
C PRO A 373 -6.29 -17.91 26.79
N ASP A 374 -5.67 -16.82 27.21
CA ASP A 374 -4.35 -16.45 26.74
C ASP A 374 -3.25 -17.01 27.67
N LEU A 375 -2.13 -17.42 27.06
CA LEU A 375 -0.95 -17.82 27.82
C LEU A 375 -0.44 -16.67 28.69
N SER A 376 -0.58 -15.41 28.25
CA SER A 376 -0.23 -14.22 29.02
C SER A 376 -1.12 -13.97 30.25
N ASP A 377 -2.28 -14.60 30.34
CA ASP A 377 -3.16 -14.53 31.52
C ASP A 377 -2.71 -15.45 32.67
N LEU A 378 -1.76 -16.33 32.41
CA LEU A 378 -1.20 -17.18 33.46
C LEU A 378 -0.51 -16.34 34.55
N THR A 379 -0.89 -16.56 35.77
CA THR A 379 -0.31 -15.90 36.94
C THR A 379 0.48 -16.89 37.77
N GLY A 380 1.55 -16.43 38.38
CA GLY A 380 2.51 -17.29 39.11
C GLY A 380 3.63 -17.71 38.15
N GLY A 381 4.38 -18.64 38.50
CA GLY A 381 5.56 -19.05 37.69
C GLY A 381 6.86 -18.77 38.41
N PRO A 382 7.99 -19.17 37.86
CA PRO A 382 8.13 -19.78 36.53
C PRO A 382 7.38 -21.13 36.40
N PHE A 383 6.91 -21.41 35.20
CA PHE A 383 6.21 -22.65 34.85
C PHE A 383 7.20 -23.67 34.25
N GLU A 384 7.23 -24.89 34.80
CA GLU A 384 7.95 -26.00 34.15
C GLU A 384 7.20 -26.39 32.87
N TYR A 385 7.92 -26.55 31.74
CA TYR A 385 7.35 -27.12 30.54
C TYR A 385 7.90 -28.53 30.28
N VAL A 386 7.06 -29.38 29.73
CA VAL A 386 7.34 -30.78 29.47
C VAL A 386 7.13 -31.14 28.01
N ASP A 387 7.98 -32.01 27.48
CA ASP A 387 7.87 -32.50 26.10
C ASP A 387 6.64 -33.42 25.97
N GLY A 388 5.74 -33.04 25.07
CA GLY A 388 4.52 -33.73 24.70
C GLY A 388 4.63 -34.47 23.35
N GLY A 389 5.84 -34.60 22.78
CA GLY A 389 6.06 -35.25 21.50
C GLY A 389 5.30 -34.57 20.36
N ILE A 390 4.60 -35.35 19.55
CA ILE A 390 3.69 -34.85 18.51
C ILE A 390 2.22 -34.74 18.99
N GLY A 391 1.97 -34.94 20.27
CA GLY A 391 0.63 -34.93 20.83
C GLY A 391 -0.25 -36.11 20.38
N SER A 392 0.34 -37.26 20.11
CA SER A 392 -0.40 -38.49 19.80
C SER A 392 -1.08 -39.07 21.06
N ALA A 393 -1.97 -40.04 20.88
CA ALA A 393 -2.60 -40.75 21.97
C ALA A 393 -1.54 -41.49 22.83
N GLU A 394 -0.47 -41.99 22.20
CA GLU A 394 0.67 -42.63 22.88
C GLU A 394 1.46 -41.60 23.69
N ASP A 395 1.70 -40.42 23.17
CA ASP A 395 2.37 -39.32 23.91
C ASP A 395 1.55 -38.92 25.15
N GLY A 396 0.23 -38.76 24.98
CA GLY A 396 -0.68 -38.44 26.09
C GLY A 396 -0.69 -39.53 27.17
N ALA A 397 -0.68 -40.83 26.76
CA ALA A 397 -0.55 -41.96 27.69
C ALA A 397 0.81 -41.97 28.40
N ALA A 398 1.89 -41.68 27.68
CA ALA A 398 3.24 -41.58 28.26
C ALA A 398 3.36 -40.45 29.28
N LEU A 399 2.80 -39.29 28.97
CA LEU A 399 2.72 -38.15 29.93
C LEU A 399 1.92 -38.51 31.17
N LYS A 400 0.77 -39.16 31.01
CA LYS A 400 -0.05 -39.64 32.15
C LYS A 400 0.65 -40.66 33.02
N ALA A 401 1.42 -41.55 32.42
CA ALA A 401 2.25 -42.55 33.14
C ALA A 401 3.41 -41.85 33.87
N LYS A 402 4.06 -40.87 33.25
CA LYS A 402 5.19 -40.13 33.87
C LYS A 402 4.73 -39.17 34.96
N TYR A 403 3.52 -38.59 34.82
CA TYR A 403 2.96 -37.66 35.79
C TYR A 403 1.57 -38.11 36.26
N PRO A 404 1.53 -39.17 37.14
CA PRO A 404 0.25 -39.78 37.59
C PRO A 404 -0.64 -38.82 38.35
N GLU A 405 -0.06 -37.76 39.00
CA GLU A 405 -0.81 -36.72 39.68
C GLU A 405 -1.35 -35.62 38.74
N GLY A 406 -1.09 -35.75 37.43
CA GLY A 406 -1.46 -34.76 36.38
C GLY A 406 -0.38 -33.73 36.13
N LEU A 407 -0.71 -32.75 35.27
CA LEU A 407 0.19 -31.71 34.82
C LEU A 407 -0.19 -30.32 35.36
N ALA A 408 -0.88 -30.27 36.47
CA ALA A 408 -1.25 -29.00 37.13
C ALA A 408 0.00 -28.12 37.37
N GLY A 409 -0.02 -26.88 36.92
CA GLY A 409 1.13 -25.96 37.01
C GLY A 409 2.25 -26.20 36.00
N LYS A 410 2.09 -27.15 35.07
CA LYS A 410 3.04 -27.39 33.96
C LYS A 410 2.44 -27.03 32.62
N ILE A 411 3.29 -26.64 31.67
CA ILE A 411 2.93 -26.36 30.29
C ILE A 411 3.40 -27.52 29.40
N VAL A 412 2.59 -27.99 28.47
CA VAL A 412 2.98 -29.06 27.56
C VAL A 412 3.41 -28.45 26.23
N LEU A 413 4.65 -28.75 25.82
CA LEU A 413 5.23 -28.35 24.54
C LEU A 413 5.07 -29.48 23.53
N VAL A 414 4.41 -29.20 22.39
CA VAL A 414 4.02 -30.21 21.39
C VAL A 414 4.49 -29.82 20.01
N LYS A 415 5.02 -30.74 19.24
CA LYS A 415 5.39 -30.52 17.84
C LYS A 415 4.19 -30.57 16.91
N ARG A 416 4.07 -29.61 15.97
CA ARG A 416 3.17 -29.70 14.82
C ARG A 416 3.50 -30.96 14.01
N GLY A 417 2.52 -31.54 13.28
CA GLY A 417 2.72 -32.73 12.46
C GLY A 417 1.37 -33.22 11.88
N SER A 418 1.23 -34.51 11.65
CA SER A 418 0.10 -35.08 10.93
C SER A 418 -1.26 -35.07 11.63
N LEU A 419 -1.32 -34.70 12.92
CA LEU A 419 -2.57 -34.62 13.69
C LEU A 419 -3.11 -33.17 13.67
N THR A 420 -4.43 -33.04 13.71
CA THR A 420 -5.07 -31.73 13.89
C THR A 420 -4.73 -31.13 15.26
N PHE A 421 -4.75 -29.82 15.38
CA PHE A 421 -4.48 -29.12 16.66
C PHE A 421 -5.43 -29.61 17.75
N GLN A 422 -6.72 -29.77 17.43
CA GLN A 422 -7.73 -30.24 18.37
C GLN A 422 -7.45 -31.69 18.83
N ALA A 423 -7.02 -32.58 17.93
CA ALA A 423 -6.69 -33.95 18.31
C ALA A 423 -5.50 -34.00 19.27
N LYS A 424 -4.45 -33.23 19.00
CA LYS A 424 -3.28 -33.12 19.91
C LYS A 424 -3.68 -32.63 21.29
N PHE A 425 -4.51 -31.58 21.32
CA PHE A 425 -5.02 -31.02 22.56
C PHE A 425 -5.83 -32.06 23.35
N ASN A 426 -6.79 -32.73 22.71
CA ASN A 426 -7.67 -33.72 23.35
C ASN A 426 -6.87 -34.88 23.94
N ASN A 427 -5.80 -35.32 23.28
CA ASN A 427 -4.96 -36.41 23.77
C ASN A 427 -4.21 -36.04 25.08
N ILE A 428 -4.05 -34.76 25.38
CA ILE A 428 -3.26 -34.26 26.51
C ILE A 428 -4.15 -33.63 27.59
N ALA A 429 -5.31 -33.12 27.23
CA ALA A 429 -6.19 -32.32 28.09
C ALA A 429 -6.61 -33.03 29.39
N ASP A 430 -6.79 -34.37 29.34
CA ASP A 430 -7.10 -35.17 30.52
C ASP A 430 -6.07 -35.09 31.63
N SER A 431 -4.82 -34.75 31.34
CA SER A 431 -3.73 -34.55 32.27
C SER A 431 -3.77 -33.18 32.94
N LYS A 432 -4.71 -32.32 32.56
CA LYS A 432 -4.97 -30.97 33.11
C LYS A 432 -3.73 -30.07 33.18
N PRO A 433 -3.06 -29.80 32.05
CA PRO A 433 -1.94 -28.87 32.01
C PRO A 433 -2.36 -27.43 32.34
N ALA A 434 -1.45 -26.61 32.82
CA ALA A 434 -1.67 -25.19 33.02
C ALA A 434 -1.71 -24.41 31.67
N GLY A 435 -1.01 -24.90 30.65
CA GLY A 435 -0.96 -24.33 29.31
C GLY A 435 -0.51 -25.36 28.28
N PHE A 436 -0.74 -25.02 27.00
CA PHE A 436 -0.41 -25.83 25.86
C PHE A 436 0.35 -24.96 24.84
N ILE A 437 1.60 -25.32 24.54
CA ILE A 437 2.39 -24.66 23.51
C ILE A 437 2.64 -25.62 22.38
N LEU A 438 2.31 -25.22 21.17
CA LEU A 438 2.59 -25.98 19.97
C LEU A 438 3.65 -25.24 19.15
N TYR A 439 4.71 -25.94 18.73
CA TYR A 439 5.73 -25.39 17.87
C TYR A 439 5.66 -25.93 16.44
N ASN A 440 6.04 -25.07 15.49
CA ASN A 440 5.98 -25.39 14.07
C ASN A 440 6.90 -26.57 13.70
N ASN A 441 6.61 -27.25 12.60
CA ASN A 441 7.45 -28.30 12.00
C ASN A 441 8.04 -27.86 10.64
N VAL A 442 7.81 -26.61 10.26
CA VAL A 442 8.34 -25.98 9.03
C VAL A 442 9.31 -24.89 9.44
N PRO A 443 10.51 -24.81 8.83
CA PRO A 443 11.47 -23.73 9.10
C PRO A 443 10.88 -22.36 8.77
N GLY A 444 11.30 -21.36 9.51
CA GLY A 444 10.87 -19.96 9.35
C GLY A 444 10.15 -19.43 10.58
N ASP A 445 9.85 -18.14 10.55
CA ASP A 445 9.27 -17.41 11.68
C ASP A 445 7.73 -17.35 11.62
N SER A 446 7.08 -18.04 10.67
CA SER A 446 5.62 -18.04 10.53
C SER A 446 4.92 -18.63 11.74
N LEU A 447 4.11 -17.82 12.39
CA LEU A 447 3.26 -18.23 13.51
C LEU A 447 1.82 -18.43 13.02
N VAL A 448 1.26 -19.60 13.30
CA VAL A 448 -0.06 -20.02 12.82
C VAL A 448 -1.11 -19.82 13.93
N VAL A 449 -2.27 -19.29 13.58
CA VAL A 449 -3.42 -19.30 14.50
C VAL A 449 -3.97 -20.72 14.61
N MET A 450 -3.91 -21.29 15.81
CA MET A 450 -4.55 -22.59 16.10
C MET A 450 -6.03 -22.37 16.37
N SER A 451 -6.91 -23.04 15.64
CA SER A 451 -8.33 -23.12 16.00
C SER A 451 -8.57 -24.30 16.93
N LEU A 452 -9.09 -24.01 18.12
CA LEU A 452 -9.42 -25.02 19.13
C LEU A 452 -10.89 -24.88 19.59
N ALA A 453 -11.61 -25.98 19.58
CA ALA A 453 -13.03 -26.05 20.00
C ALA A 453 -13.16 -26.42 21.49
N THR A 454 -12.33 -25.82 22.37
CA THR A 454 -12.33 -26.20 23.78
C THR A 454 -12.09 -24.98 24.63
N ASP A 455 -12.70 -25.02 25.80
CA ASP A 455 -12.64 -24.00 26.82
C ASP A 455 -11.63 -24.39 27.92
N GLY A 456 -10.90 -23.41 28.41
CA GLY A 456 -10.30 -23.47 29.72
C GLY A 456 -8.79 -23.69 29.85
N VAL A 457 -8.03 -23.99 28.79
CA VAL A 457 -6.56 -24.08 28.87
C VAL A 457 -5.90 -23.08 27.92
N PRO A 458 -5.05 -22.18 28.42
CA PRO A 458 -4.29 -21.27 27.56
C PRO A 458 -3.44 -22.02 26.53
N ALA A 459 -3.50 -21.59 25.26
CA ALA A 459 -2.77 -22.22 24.18
C ALA A 459 -2.04 -21.20 23.30
N ALA A 460 -0.83 -21.55 22.88
CA ALA A 460 0.04 -20.71 22.09
C ALA A 460 0.76 -21.51 20.99
N PHE A 461 1.08 -20.83 19.88
CA PHE A 461 1.87 -21.38 18.78
C PHE A 461 3.18 -20.62 18.65
N ILE A 462 4.32 -21.32 18.51
CA ILE A 462 5.65 -20.73 18.37
C ILE A 462 6.37 -21.26 17.14
N SER A 463 7.49 -20.61 16.75
CA SER A 463 8.33 -21.06 15.64
C SER A 463 8.94 -22.46 15.88
N GLN A 464 9.38 -23.11 14.81
CA GLN A 464 10.13 -24.37 14.91
C GLN A 464 11.43 -24.16 15.70
N ALA A 465 12.18 -23.12 15.37
CA ALA A 465 13.47 -22.82 15.98
C ALA A 465 13.34 -22.58 17.50
N ASP A 466 12.27 -21.89 17.92
CA ASP A 466 12.03 -21.63 19.34
C ASP A 466 11.63 -22.91 20.08
N GLY A 467 10.76 -23.73 19.51
CA GLY A 467 10.38 -25.01 20.09
C GLY A 467 11.55 -25.98 20.25
N GLU A 468 12.40 -26.07 19.23
CA GLU A 468 13.61 -26.92 19.29
C GLU A 468 14.64 -26.37 20.29
N ALA A 469 14.80 -25.05 20.37
CA ALA A 469 15.64 -24.41 21.38
C ALA A 469 15.12 -24.65 22.81
N MET A 470 13.82 -24.61 23.04
CA MET A 470 13.22 -24.94 24.33
C MET A 470 13.49 -26.39 24.73
N LEU A 471 13.36 -27.35 23.79
CA LEU A 471 13.65 -28.75 24.07
C LEU A 471 15.15 -28.99 24.36
N ALA A 472 16.03 -28.19 23.76
CA ALA A 472 17.48 -28.29 24.00
C ALA A 472 17.97 -27.52 25.22
N ALA A 473 17.13 -26.69 25.84
CA ALA A 473 17.49 -25.89 26.99
C ALA A 473 17.83 -26.79 28.19
N ALA A 474 18.79 -26.36 29.00
CA ALA A 474 19.15 -27.07 30.24
C ALA A 474 18.11 -26.87 31.37
N ASP A 475 17.45 -25.74 31.35
CA ASP A 475 16.37 -25.38 32.28
C ASP A 475 15.04 -25.35 31.51
N HIS A 476 14.11 -26.19 31.89
CA HIS A 476 12.80 -26.33 31.29
C HIS A 476 11.73 -25.48 32.00
N HIS A 477 12.07 -24.21 32.26
CA HIS A 477 11.13 -23.27 32.85
C HIS A 477 10.88 -22.08 31.93
N LEU A 478 9.67 -21.59 31.92
CA LEU A 478 9.31 -20.36 31.28
C LEU A 478 8.61 -19.39 32.23
N SER A 479 8.76 -18.10 31.95
CA SER A 479 8.09 -17.04 32.71
C SER A 479 7.18 -16.26 31.78
N VAL A 480 5.97 -15.98 32.25
CA VAL A 480 4.99 -15.17 31.58
C VAL A 480 4.85 -13.85 32.31
N ALA A 481 4.91 -12.75 31.57
CA ALA A 481 4.63 -11.42 32.09
C ALA A 481 3.44 -10.80 31.33
N PRO A 482 2.42 -10.31 32.06
CA PRO A 482 1.27 -9.66 31.40
C PRO A 482 1.73 -8.50 30.53
N GLY A 483 1.19 -8.41 29.32
CA GLY A 483 1.51 -7.35 28.35
C GLY A 483 2.93 -7.39 27.78
N LYS A 484 3.69 -8.46 28.00
CA LYS A 484 5.00 -8.61 27.38
C LYS A 484 4.85 -8.89 25.89
N VAL A 485 5.49 -8.06 25.08
CA VAL A 485 5.54 -8.19 23.64
C VAL A 485 6.98 -8.18 23.14
N VAL A 486 7.20 -8.92 22.07
CA VAL A 486 8.43 -8.81 21.28
C VAL A 486 8.18 -7.83 20.17
N ALA A 487 9.09 -6.87 20.02
CA ALA A 487 9.08 -5.94 18.90
C ALA A 487 9.06 -6.69 17.57
N PRO A 488 8.46 -6.11 16.52
CA PRO A 488 8.49 -6.69 15.18
C PRO A 488 9.91 -7.05 14.78
N SER A 489 10.04 -8.13 14.02
CA SER A 489 11.32 -8.47 13.38
C SER A 489 11.78 -7.28 12.53
N SER A 490 13.08 -6.98 12.55
CA SER A 490 13.68 -6.02 11.63
C SER A 490 13.79 -6.57 10.18
N LYS A 491 13.42 -7.81 9.97
CA LYS A 491 13.33 -8.44 8.64
C LYS A 491 11.90 -8.34 8.16
N TYR A 492 11.65 -7.31 7.34
CA TYR A 492 10.35 -7.10 6.71
C TYR A 492 10.30 -7.80 5.36
N SER A 493 9.13 -8.28 4.96
CA SER A 493 8.88 -8.83 3.63
C SER A 493 7.85 -7.98 2.91
N MET A 494 8.10 -7.72 1.64
CA MET A 494 7.05 -7.18 0.78
C MET A 494 5.92 -8.20 0.67
N SER A 495 4.68 -7.73 0.72
CA SER A 495 3.51 -8.59 0.56
C SER A 495 3.53 -9.29 -0.79
N SER A 496 3.20 -10.59 -0.80
CA SER A 496 3.26 -11.43 -2.01
C SER A 496 2.28 -11.00 -3.11
N PHE A 497 1.28 -10.21 -2.76
CA PHE A 497 0.28 -9.67 -3.68
C PHE A 497 0.64 -8.28 -4.22
N SER A 498 1.51 -7.52 -3.54
CA SER A 498 1.76 -6.11 -3.90
C SER A 498 2.23 -5.97 -5.35
N SER A 499 1.51 -5.16 -6.12
CA SER A 499 1.79 -4.94 -7.54
C SER A 499 3.13 -4.27 -7.78
N TRP A 500 3.82 -4.70 -8.85
CA TRP A 500 5.10 -4.17 -9.28
C TRP A 500 4.92 -3.06 -10.32
N GLY A 501 5.83 -2.08 -10.31
CA GLY A 501 6.06 -1.15 -11.42
C GLY A 501 6.96 -1.78 -12.47
N VAL A 502 7.06 -1.17 -13.55
CA VAL A 502 6.98 0.26 -13.90
C VAL A 502 5.62 0.66 -14.50
N THR A 503 5.50 1.96 -14.87
CA THR A 503 4.49 2.37 -15.87
C THR A 503 4.95 2.01 -17.28
N PRO A 504 4.05 1.90 -18.27
CA PRO A 504 4.42 1.56 -19.65
C PRO A 504 5.43 2.52 -20.30
N ASP A 505 5.52 3.76 -19.83
CA ASP A 505 6.48 4.78 -20.25
C ASP A 505 7.76 4.82 -19.39
N LEU A 506 8.06 3.72 -18.65
CA LEU A 506 9.27 3.52 -17.84
C LEU A 506 9.41 4.48 -16.65
N ARG A 507 8.30 4.99 -16.10
CA ARG A 507 8.36 5.71 -14.82
C ARG A 507 8.36 4.74 -13.65
N LEU A 508 9.19 5.01 -12.67
CA LEU A 508 9.26 4.22 -11.44
C LEU A 508 7.98 4.37 -10.62
N LYS A 509 7.32 3.29 -10.38
CA LYS A 509 6.23 3.06 -9.44
C LYS A 509 6.50 1.75 -8.68
N PRO A 510 5.99 1.59 -7.45
CA PRO A 510 5.34 2.57 -6.58
C PRO A 510 6.31 3.65 -6.09
N GLU A 511 5.83 4.66 -5.37
CA GLU A 511 6.67 5.69 -4.71
C GLU A 511 7.24 5.21 -3.38
N VAL A 512 6.45 4.51 -2.58
CA VAL A 512 6.78 4.15 -1.20
C VAL A 512 6.03 2.89 -0.77
N ALA A 513 6.50 2.22 0.27
CA ALA A 513 5.84 1.07 0.87
C ALA A 513 5.38 1.37 2.30
N ALA A 514 4.26 0.78 2.69
CA ALA A 514 3.73 0.83 4.04
C ALA A 514 3.14 -0.53 4.44
N PRO A 515 2.91 -0.81 5.74
CA PRO A 515 2.27 -2.04 6.16
C PRO A 515 0.86 -2.16 5.60
N GLY A 516 0.61 -3.26 4.86
CA GLY A 516 -0.68 -3.53 4.23
C GLY A 516 -1.10 -5.00 4.32
N GLY A 517 -0.18 -5.92 4.64
CA GLY A 517 -0.51 -7.32 4.93
C GLY A 517 -0.89 -7.52 6.40
N ASN A 518 -1.99 -8.18 6.70
CA ASN A 518 -2.48 -8.49 8.04
C ASN A 518 -2.66 -7.24 8.93
N ILE A 519 -3.44 -6.29 8.48
CA ILE A 519 -3.74 -5.06 9.20
C ILE A 519 -5.06 -5.17 9.95
N TYR A 520 -5.03 -4.93 11.26
CA TYR A 520 -6.20 -4.91 12.13
C TYR A 520 -6.83 -3.52 12.17
N SER A 521 -8.12 -3.42 11.87
CA SER A 521 -8.84 -2.15 11.92
C SER A 521 -10.35 -2.34 12.11
N SER A 522 -11.08 -1.22 12.23
CA SER A 522 -12.53 -1.18 12.43
C SER A 522 -13.31 -1.68 11.22
N VAL A 523 -14.40 -2.41 11.46
CA VAL A 523 -15.39 -2.78 10.45
C VAL A 523 -16.80 -2.48 10.95
N PRO A 524 -17.81 -2.32 10.10
CA PRO A 524 -19.17 -1.93 10.51
C PRO A 524 -19.74 -2.79 11.65
N GLY A 525 -20.58 -2.16 12.48
CA GLY A 525 -21.22 -2.83 13.60
C GLY A 525 -20.40 -2.84 14.91
N GLY A 526 -19.39 -1.99 15.01
CA GLY A 526 -18.58 -1.84 16.23
C GLY A 526 -17.57 -2.98 16.45
N THR A 527 -17.21 -3.71 15.39
CA THR A 527 -16.28 -4.83 15.40
C THR A 527 -14.97 -4.48 14.69
N TYR A 528 -14.00 -5.37 14.75
CA TYR A 528 -12.67 -5.18 14.17
C TYR A 528 -12.22 -6.46 13.49
N GLU A 529 -11.52 -6.34 12.36
CA GLU A 529 -11.04 -7.47 11.57
C GLU A 529 -9.65 -7.23 11.02
N PHE A 530 -8.99 -8.32 10.59
CA PHE A 530 -7.76 -8.25 9.81
C PHE A 530 -8.09 -8.25 8.34
N MET A 531 -7.52 -7.29 7.61
CA MET A 531 -7.54 -7.28 6.15
C MET A 531 -6.11 -7.14 5.60
N SER A 532 -5.93 -7.59 4.36
CA SER A 532 -4.66 -7.46 3.63
C SER A 532 -4.91 -6.82 2.27
N GLY A 533 -4.00 -5.95 1.85
CA GLY A 533 -4.06 -5.28 0.55
C GLY A 533 -3.19 -4.04 0.53
N THR A 534 -2.82 -3.59 -0.65
CA THR A 534 -2.29 -2.23 -0.84
C THR A 534 -3.32 -1.18 -0.41
N SER A 535 -4.61 -1.56 -0.40
CA SER A 535 -5.71 -0.80 0.18
C SER A 535 -5.56 -0.52 1.68
N MET A 536 -4.82 -1.35 2.44
CA MET A 536 -4.52 -1.13 3.86
C MET A 536 -3.20 -0.38 4.07
N ALA A 537 -2.28 -0.47 3.11
CA ALA A 537 -1.05 0.32 3.09
C ALA A 537 -1.32 1.81 2.78
N THR A 538 -2.25 2.08 1.88
CA THR A 538 -2.58 3.45 1.43
C THR A 538 -3.08 4.35 2.56
N PRO A 539 -4.02 3.95 3.43
CA PRO A 539 -4.45 4.78 4.55
C PRO A 539 -3.37 4.98 5.62
N GLN A 540 -2.41 4.05 5.76
CA GLN A 540 -1.20 4.33 6.55
C GLN A 540 -0.50 5.57 5.98
N MET A 541 -0.28 5.60 4.66
CA MET A 541 0.38 6.73 3.99
C MET A 541 -0.47 7.99 3.98
N ALA A 542 -1.80 7.91 3.94
CA ALA A 542 -2.67 9.07 4.10
C ALA A 542 -2.49 9.70 5.48
N GLY A 543 -2.45 8.90 6.54
CA GLY A 543 -2.11 9.35 7.88
C GLY A 543 -0.69 9.93 7.98
N VAL A 544 0.32 9.26 7.38
CA VAL A 544 1.70 9.75 7.33
C VAL A 544 1.78 11.10 6.61
N SER A 545 1.13 11.24 5.46
CA SER A 545 1.09 12.52 4.73
C SER A 545 0.48 13.65 5.57
N ALA A 546 -0.59 13.35 6.32
CA ALA A 546 -1.24 14.33 7.19
C ALA A 546 -0.33 14.77 8.36
N VAL A 547 0.37 13.85 9.04
CA VAL A 547 1.24 14.22 10.18
C VAL A 547 2.53 14.91 9.73
N VAL A 548 3.09 14.53 8.58
CA VAL A 548 4.24 15.21 7.99
C VAL A 548 3.85 16.62 7.52
N LEU A 549 2.66 16.76 6.89
CA LEU A 549 2.15 18.09 6.51
C LEU A 549 1.87 18.96 7.73
N GLN A 550 1.33 18.40 8.82
CA GLN A 550 1.17 19.14 10.09
C GLN A 550 2.50 19.70 10.56
N ARG A 551 3.59 18.93 10.51
CA ARG A 551 4.93 19.45 10.80
C ARG A 551 5.33 20.55 9.83
N VAL A 552 5.26 20.32 8.53
CA VAL A 552 5.71 21.27 7.50
C VAL A 552 4.96 22.60 7.57
N GLN A 553 3.68 22.56 7.97
CA GLN A 553 2.91 23.79 8.14
C GLN A 553 3.24 24.58 9.41
N ASN A 554 3.66 23.89 10.48
CA ASN A 554 3.90 24.49 11.79
C ASN A 554 5.37 24.81 12.08
N ASP A 555 6.32 24.17 11.38
CA ASP A 555 7.75 24.38 11.59
C ASP A 555 8.23 25.63 10.82
N PRO A 556 8.88 26.60 11.49
CA PRO A 556 9.43 27.79 10.85
C PRO A 556 10.39 27.53 9.69
N LEU A 557 11.01 26.34 9.62
CA LEU A 557 11.89 25.94 8.51
C LEU A 557 11.19 25.99 7.14
N PHE A 558 9.88 25.79 7.10
CA PHE A 558 9.09 25.72 5.88
C PHE A 558 8.20 26.95 5.68
N ALA A 559 8.35 28.00 6.51
CA ALA A 559 7.41 29.14 6.54
C ALA A 559 7.38 29.94 5.22
N SER A 560 8.48 29.96 4.47
CA SER A 560 8.57 30.69 3.19
C SER A 560 7.95 29.95 2.00
N MET A 561 7.60 28.69 2.15
CA MET A 561 7.07 27.85 1.07
C MET A 561 5.58 28.12 0.83
N SER A 562 5.19 28.16 -0.43
CA SER A 562 3.79 28.15 -0.86
C SER A 562 3.09 26.83 -0.47
N ALA A 563 1.77 26.78 -0.58
CA ALA A 563 0.99 25.57 -0.29
C ALA A 563 1.44 24.40 -1.18
N ARG A 564 1.65 24.65 -2.47
CA ARG A 564 2.14 23.64 -3.41
C ARG A 564 3.53 23.11 -3.03
N GLU A 565 4.49 24.01 -2.77
CA GLU A 565 5.85 23.60 -2.36
C GLU A 565 5.83 22.79 -1.06
N LYS A 566 4.92 23.08 -0.15
CA LYS A 566 4.75 22.29 1.09
C LYS A 566 4.30 20.85 0.80
N VAL A 567 3.39 20.66 -0.15
CA VAL A 567 2.97 19.33 -0.59
C VAL A 567 4.13 18.57 -1.22
N ASP A 568 4.89 19.21 -2.11
CA ASP A 568 6.06 18.60 -2.74
C ASP A 568 7.12 18.22 -1.69
N VAL A 569 7.40 19.07 -0.72
CA VAL A 569 8.34 18.78 0.37
C VAL A 569 7.85 17.65 1.27
N VAL A 570 6.55 17.54 1.54
CA VAL A 570 5.99 16.39 2.28
C VAL A 570 6.34 15.07 1.57
N GLN A 571 6.11 14.99 0.27
CA GLN A 571 6.44 13.81 -0.52
C GLN A 571 7.96 13.54 -0.54
N ASN A 572 8.78 14.60 -0.68
CA ASN A 572 10.22 14.48 -0.67
C ASN A 572 10.78 14.01 0.67
N LEU A 573 10.20 14.48 1.78
CA LEU A 573 10.57 14.00 3.11
C LEU A 573 10.18 12.54 3.31
N ILE A 574 8.96 12.15 2.93
CA ILE A 574 8.46 10.76 3.07
C ILE A 574 9.33 9.80 2.25
N MET A 575 9.48 10.07 0.96
CA MET A 575 10.24 9.21 0.07
C MET A 575 11.74 9.24 0.39
N GLY A 576 12.28 10.45 0.62
CA GLY A 576 13.70 10.64 0.86
C GLY A 576 14.21 10.04 2.16
N THR A 577 13.34 9.83 3.16
CA THR A 577 13.70 9.20 4.43
C THR A 577 13.19 7.77 4.58
N ALA A 578 12.55 7.21 3.56
CA ALA A 578 12.10 5.83 3.55
C ALA A 578 13.31 4.87 3.61
N ALA A 579 13.11 3.70 4.21
CA ALA A 579 14.14 2.70 4.39
C ALA A 579 13.99 1.55 3.37
N PRO A 580 14.91 1.37 2.42
CA PRO A 580 14.87 0.23 1.53
C PRO A 580 14.86 -1.09 2.30
N ILE A 581 13.91 -1.96 1.97
CA ILE A 581 13.67 -3.25 2.62
C ILE A 581 14.62 -4.27 2.02
N ALA A 582 15.45 -4.89 2.85
CA ALA A 582 16.28 -6.02 2.43
C ALA A 582 15.38 -7.22 2.09
N ASP A 583 15.72 -7.94 1.02
CA ASP A 583 15.03 -9.16 0.67
C ASP A 583 15.39 -10.28 1.69
N PRO A 584 14.45 -10.76 2.51
CA PRO A 584 14.75 -11.74 3.55
C PRO A 584 15.18 -13.10 3.01
N LEU A 585 14.92 -13.37 1.72
CA LEU A 585 15.33 -14.61 1.04
C LEU A 585 16.74 -14.51 0.44
N GLN A 586 17.38 -13.34 0.52
CA GLN A 586 18.74 -13.11 0.07
C GLN A 586 19.72 -13.08 1.25
N ASP A 587 20.68 -13.99 1.27
CA ASP A 587 21.74 -14.04 2.30
C ASP A 587 22.70 -12.83 2.21
N THR A 588 22.73 -12.15 1.05
CA THR A 588 23.57 -10.97 0.79
C THR A 588 23.08 -9.71 1.48
N GLY A 589 21.78 -9.67 1.89
CA GLY A 589 21.13 -8.48 2.42
C GLY A 589 20.83 -7.42 1.35
N ASP A 590 20.88 -7.79 0.07
CA ASP A 590 20.46 -6.91 -1.03
C ASP A 590 18.96 -6.58 -0.89
N PRO A 591 18.55 -5.35 -1.19
CA PRO A 591 17.15 -4.98 -1.07
C PRO A 591 16.32 -5.52 -2.24
N TYR A 592 15.00 -5.56 -2.06
CA TYR A 592 14.09 -5.69 -3.19
C TYR A 592 14.30 -4.54 -4.19
N SER A 593 13.98 -4.79 -5.46
CA SER A 593 13.97 -3.75 -6.50
C SER A 593 13.07 -2.57 -6.10
N PRO A 594 13.44 -1.32 -6.44
CA PRO A 594 12.54 -0.17 -6.32
C PRO A 594 11.20 -0.35 -7.03
N ARG A 595 11.12 -1.14 -8.09
CA ARG A 595 9.86 -1.47 -8.79
C ARG A 595 8.85 -2.19 -7.89
N LYS A 596 9.31 -2.83 -6.81
CA LYS A 596 8.45 -3.53 -5.84
C LYS A 596 8.12 -2.68 -4.63
N GLN A 597 9.04 -1.83 -4.17
CA GLN A 597 8.93 -1.14 -2.87
C GLN A 597 8.99 0.38 -2.95
N GLY A 598 9.20 0.97 -4.14
CA GLY A 598 9.49 2.41 -4.26
C GLY A 598 10.77 2.79 -3.53
N SER A 599 10.73 3.86 -2.76
CA SER A 599 11.83 4.30 -1.90
C SER A 599 12.08 3.39 -0.69
N GLY A 600 11.17 2.43 -0.40
CA GLY A 600 11.23 1.53 0.75
C GLY A 600 10.11 1.78 1.76
N LEU A 601 10.24 1.19 2.94
CA LEU A 601 9.27 1.36 4.03
C LEU A 601 9.31 2.80 4.57
N ALA A 602 8.15 3.43 4.65
CA ALA A 602 8.01 4.77 5.20
C ALA A 602 8.53 4.84 6.65
N ASN A 603 9.30 5.88 6.96
CA ASN A 603 9.82 6.14 8.31
C ASN A 603 9.28 7.50 8.80
N VAL A 604 8.22 7.46 9.57
CA VAL A 604 7.49 8.67 9.98
C VAL A 604 8.33 9.56 10.89
N LEU A 605 9.10 8.94 11.80
CA LEU A 605 10.01 9.70 12.67
C LEU A 605 11.07 10.44 11.84
N ALA A 606 11.69 9.77 10.89
CA ALA A 606 12.68 10.40 10.03
C ALA A 606 12.07 11.51 9.17
N ALA A 607 10.89 11.30 8.57
CA ALA A 607 10.18 12.30 7.79
C ALA A 607 9.75 13.52 8.62
N THR A 608 9.42 13.32 9.91
CA THR A 608 9.02 14.42 10.80
C THR A 608 10.18 15.09 11.53
N THR A 609 11.42 14.61 11.39
CA THR A 609 12.61 15.18 12.04
C THR A 609 13.65 15.71 11.06
N SER A 610 13.71 15.19 9.82
CA SER A 610 14.68 15.64 8.83
C SER A 610 14.53 17.12 8.48
N SER A 611 15.63 17.83 8.45
CA SER A 611 15.73 19.17 7.87
C SER A 611 16.45 19.18 6.50
N VAL A 612 16.81 18.02 6.01
CA VAL A 612 17.39 17.80 4.68
C VAL A 612 16.46 16.90 3.87
N TYR A 613 16.21 17.26 2.60
CA TYR A 613 15.45 16.42 1.69
C TYR A 613 16.10 16.38 0.30
N PRO A 614 16.02 15.24 -0.40
CA PRO A 614 16.53 15.10 -1.75
C PRO A 614 15.49 15.47 -2.81
N THR A 615 15.98 15.87 -4.00
CA THR A 615 15.23 15.96 -5.24
C THR A 615 16.07 15.40 -6.38
N VAL A 616 15.46 15.10 -7.53
CA VAL A 616 16.14 14.68 -8.75
C VAL A 616 15.84 15.67 -9.86
N ALA A 617 16.88 16.14 -10.56
CA ALA A 617 16.74 17.06 -11.68
C ALA A 617 16.04 16.39 -12.88
N GLY A 618 15.13 17.11 -13.53
CA GLY A 618 14.45 16.62 -14.74
C GLY A 618 13.27 15.68 -14.49
N ALA A 619 12.89 15.43 -13.25
CA ALA A 619 11.62 14.77 -12.94
C ALA A 619 10.48 15.66 -13.46
N PRO A 620 9.67 15.20 -14.45
CA PRO A 620 8.87 16.12 -15.26
C PRO A 620 7.71 16.78 -14.51
N GLU A 621 7.31 16.32 -13.34
CA GLU A 621 6.02 16.73 -12.78
C GLU A 621 6.00 16.94 -11.27
N SER A 622 6.99 16.47 -10.60
CA SER A 622 7.19 16.73 -9.19
C SER A 622 8.68 16.70 -8.88
N SER A 623 9.07 17.47 -7.90
CA SER A 623 10.41 17.40 -7.33
C SER A 623 10.66 16.08 -6.55
N ARG A 624 9.88 15.02 -6.81
CA ARG A 624 10.00 13.73 -6.11
C ARG A 624 11.41 13.17 -6.22
N PRO A 625 11.95 12.60 -5.14
CA PRO A 625 13.31 12.09 -5.14
C PRO A 625 13.38 10.68 -5.74
N LYS A 626 13.11 10.57 -7.04
CA LYS A 626 13.27 9.35 -7.85
C LYS A 626 13.82 9.70 -9.22
N ALA A 627 14.65 8.83 -9.79
CA ALA A 627 15.21 9.03 -11.11
C ALA A 627 14.65 8.02 -12.12
N ASP A 628 13.87 8.51 -13.07
CA ASP A 628 13.35 7.75 -14.20
C ASP A 628 14.32 7.95 -15.38
N LEU A 629 15.12 6.92 -15.72
CA LEU A 629 16.28 7.05 -16.59
C LEU A 629 16.01 6.60 -18.03
N GLY A 630 14.79 6.07 -18.29
CA GLY A 630 14.45 5.54 -19.60
C GLY A 630 15.23 4.28 -19.95
N ASP A 631 15.37 4.02 -21.26
CA ASP A 631 16.04 2.84 -21.78
C ASP A 631 17.40 3.15 -22.43
N GLY A 632 18.23 2.13 -22.59
CA GLY A 632 19.53 2.23 -23.22
C GLY A 632 20.56 1.22 -22.73
N THR A 633 21.73 1.17 -23.37
CA THR A 633 22.81 0.21 -23.05
C THR A 633 24.14 0.87 -22.70
N LYS A 634 24.20 2.19 -22.63
CA LYS A 634 25.46 2.92 -22.37
C LYS A 634 25.62 3.36 -20.91
N GLY A 635 24.63 3.06 -20.06
CA GLY A 635 24.51 3.58 -18.72
C GLY A 635 23.84 4.94 -18.68
N TRP A 636 23.74 5.48 -17.48
CA TRP A 636 22.97 6.68 -17.19
C TRP A 636 23.73 7.61 -16.28
N HIS A 637 23.43 8.90 -16.40
CA HIS A 637 23.83 9.95 -15.50
C HIS A 637 22.59 10.68 -15.00
N PHE A 638 22.53 10.97 -13.70
CA PHE A 638 21.49 11.79 -13.10
C PHE A 638 22.00 12.56 -11.89
N ASP A 639 21.35 13.69 -11.61
CA ASP A 639 21.72 14.59 -10.53
C ASP A 639 20.74 14.48 -9.37
N VAL A 640 21.28 14.27 -8.17
CA VAL A 640 20.55 14.33 -6.90
C VAL A 640 20.94 15.60 -6.17
N THR A 641 19.96 16.48 -5.91
CA THR A 641 20.16 17.71 -5.15
C THR A 641 19.59 17.54 -3.74
N LEU A 642 20.39 17.86 -2.74
CA LEU A 642 20.00 17.87 -1.34
C LEU A 642 19.77 19.32 -0.90
N TYR A 643 18.60 19.60 -0.36
CA TYR A 643 18.24 20.89 0.25
C TYR A 643 18.39 20.78 1.75
N ASN A 644 19.25 21.61 2.34
CA ASN A 644 19.41 21.69 3.80
C ASN A 644 18.76 22.99 4.31
N LEU A 645 17.64 22.86 4.98
CA LEU A 645 16.91 23.99 5.54
C LEU A 645 17.46 24.41 6.90
N SER A 646 18.29 23.60 7.55
CA SER A 646 18.82 23.87 8.88
C SER A 646 19.95 24.90 8.85
N GLY A 647 20.21 25.52 10.00
CA GLY A 647 21.37 26.39 10.22
C GLY A 647 22.70 25.65 10.44
N VAL A 648 22.75 24.33 10.25
CA VAL A 648 23.92 23.50 10.46
C VAL A 648 24.27 22.75 9.18
N GLU A 649 25.56 22.64 8.86
CA GLU A 649 26.03 21.86 7.74
C GLU A 649 25.68 20.35 7.93
N ALA A 650 25.28 19.67 6.87
CA ALA A 650 24.98 18.25 6.87
C ALA A 650 25.90 17.48 5.92
N THR A 651 26.46 16.38 6.38
CA THR A 651 27.35 15.52 5.58
C THR A 651 26.78 14.10 5.50
N TYR A 652 26.81 13.53 4.31
CA TYR A 652 26.32 12.17 4.03
C TYR A 652 27.39 11.34 3.32
N ALA A 653 27.56 10.08 3.72
CA ALA A 653 28.30 9.10 2.94
C ALA A 653 27.44 8.56 1.81
N LEU A 654 28.01 8.46 0.62
CA LEU A 654 27.35 7.99 -0.59
C LEU A 654 27.54 6.49 -0.78
N ASN A 655 26.48 5.78 -1.05
CA ASN A 655 26.50 4.37 -1.40
C ASN A 655 25.35 4.08 -2.38
N THR A 656 25.68 3.79 -3.64
CA THR A 656 24.69 3.50 -4.68
C THR A 656 24.72 2.01 -5.01
N GLN A 657 23.57 1.35 -4.91
CA GLN A 657 23.38 -0.04 -5.32
C GLN A 657 22.92 -0.08 -6.78
N ALA A 658 23.33 -1.10 -7.51
CA ALA A 658 22.95 -1.35 -8.90
C ALA A 658 22.33 -2.75 -9.00
N LEU A 659 21.02 -2.82 -8.92
CA LEU A 659 20.27 -4.05 -8.80
C LEU A 659 19.77 -4.51 -10.18
N SER A 660 19.80 -5.82 -10.40
CA SER A 660 19.08 -6.46 -11.49
C SER A 660 18.50 -7.78 -11.02
N GLU A 661 17.33 -8.11 -11.51
CA GLU A 661 16.59 -9.28 -11.12
C GLU A 661 17.28 -10.57 -11.56
N PHE A 662 17.23 -11.62 -10.73
CA PHE A 662 17.74 -12.93 -11.10
C PHE A 662 16.82 -13.60 -12.09
N VAL A 663 17.44 -14.40 -12.97
CA VAL A 663 16.74 -15.28 -13.89
C VAL A 663 17.10 -16.72 -13.56
N GLU A 664 16.09 -17.55 -13.38
CA GLU A 664 16.21 -18.98 -13.15
C GLU A 664 15.24 -19.73 -14.10
N ASP A 665 15.75 -20.73 -14.80
CA ASP A 665 14.98 -21.53 -15.76
C ASP A 665 14.19 -20.71 -16.82
N GLY A 666 14.65 -19.50 -17.15
CA GLY A 666 14.02 -18.63 -18.12
C GLY A 666 12.93 -17.70 -17.55
N PHE A 667 12.81 -17.64 -16.23
CA PHE A 667 11.86 -16.78 -15.53
C PHE A 667 12.57 -15.76 -14.63
N PHE A 668 11.98 -14.57 -14.48
CA PHE A 668 12.35 -13.63 -13.42
C PHE A 668 11.91 -14.16 -12.07
N THR A 669 12.78 -14.08 -11.06
CA THR A 669 12.53 -14.71 -9.75
C THR A 669 11.88 -13.80 -8.72
N GLY A 670 11.77 -12.50 -9.02
CA GLY A 670 11.32 -11.50 -8.04
C GLY A 670 12.38 -11.09 -7.01
N HIS A 671 13.62 -11.59 -7.16
CA HIS A 671 14.77 -11.31 -6.31
C HIS A 671 15.87 -10.64 -7.11
N SER A 672 16.55 -9.65 -6.51
CA SER A 672 17.57 -8.87 -7.20
C SER A 672 18.96 -9.08 -6.59
N SER A 673 19.98 -8.88 -7.38
CA SER A 673 21.39 -8.89 -6.95
C SER A 673 22.06 -7.56 -7.23
N ASP A 674 22.90 -7.10 -6.32
CA ASP A 674 23.76 -5.92 -6.55
C ASP A 674 24.93 -6.26 -7.48
N TRP A 675 24.94 -5.61 -8.63
CA TRP A 675 25.97 -5.73 -9.66
C TRP A 675 27.12 -4.74 -9.51
N ARG A 676 27.07 -3.87 -8.51
CA ARG A 676 28.12 -2.91 -8.23
C ARG A 676 29.45 -3.63 -8.00
N GLY A 677 30.48 -3.19 -8.77
CA GLY A 677 31.81 -3.80 -8.74
C GLY A 677 31.92 -5.22 -9.33
N LYS A 678 30.81 -5.82 -9.75
CA LYS A 678 30.74 -7.12 -10.44
C LYS A 678 30.56 -6.99 -11.95
N GLY A 679 29.85 -5.98 -12.37
CA GLY A 679 29.51 -5.73 -13.77
C GLY A 679 28.90 -4.34 -14.00
N VAL A 680 28.79 -3.53 -12.96
CA VAL A 680 28.34 -2.15 -13.03
C VAL A 680 29.27 -1.28 -12.18
N ASP A 681 29.77 -0.21 -12.76
CA ASP A 681 30.56 0.80 -12.07
C ASP A 681 29.66 1.96 -11.66
N ILE A 682 29.89 2.45 -10.44
CA ILE A 682 29.26 3.66 -9.92
C ILE A 682 30.33 4.73 -9.72
N ALA A 683 30.05 5.94 -10.23
CA ALA A 683 30.91 7.09 -9.99
C ALA A 683 30.08 8.29 -9.51
N TYR A 684 30.74 9.17 -8.75
CA TYR A 684 30.13 10.38 -8.23
C TYR A 684 30.89 11.60 -8.70
N SER A 685 30.17 12.68 -8.98
CA SER A 685 30.72 13.98 -9.38
C SER A 685 29.97 15.11 -8.68
N GLY A 686 30.60 16.29 -8.65
CA GLY A 686 29.99 17.49 -8.06
C GLY A 686 30.96 18.27 -7.16
N ALA A 687 30.77 19.59 -7.05
CA ALA A 687 31.66 20.45 -6.29
C ALA A 687 31.62 20.20 -4.77
N ALA A 688 30.51 19.67 -4.28
CA ALA A 688 30.29 19.35 -2.87
C ALA A 688 30.67 17.89 -2.52
N VAL A 689 31.13 17.11 -3.51
CA VAL A 689 31.50 15.70 -3.34
C VAL A 689 32.99 15.60 -3.03
N SER A 690 33.34 14.81 -2.04
CA SER A 690 34.71 14.50 -1.62
C SER A 690 34.92 12.99 -1.57
N GLY A 691 36.11 12.53 -1.97
CA GLY A 691 36.38 11.09 -2.04
C GLY A 691 35.87 10.43 -3.32
N THR A 692 36.01 9.12 -3.41
CA THR A 692 35.59 8.32 -4.57
C THR A 692 35.04 6.97 -4.13
N GLY A 693 34.13 6.36 -4.91
CA GLY A 693 33.56 5.06 -4.64
C GLY A 693 32.84 5.02 -3.28
N GLU A 694 33.02 3.95 -2.52
CA GLU A 694 32.40 3.77 -1.20
C GLU A 694 32.90 4.75 -0.11
N GLY A 695 33.98 5.46 -0.37
CA GLY A 695 34.51 6.52 0.50
C GLY A 695 33.98 7.91 0.18
N ALA A 696 33.13 8.04 -0.84
CA ALA A 696 32.60 9.34 -1.25
C ALA A 696 31.61 9.91 -0.21
N THR A 697 31.69 11.22 -0.04
CA THR A 697 30.75 11.98 0.80
C THR A 697 30.26 13.21 0.07
N ILE A 698 29.04 13.65 0.40
CA ILE A 698 28.53 14.97 0.01
C ILE A 698 28.32 15.81 1.26
N THR A 699 28.73 17.08 1.20
CA THR A 699 28.52 18.06 2.26
C THR A 699 27.60 19.16 1.80
N VAL A 700 26.49 19.34 2.51
CA VAL A 700 25.45 20.35 2.20
C VAL A 700 25.55 21.48 3.20
N PRO A 701 25.96 22.71 2.78
CA PRO A 701 26.08 23.82 3.71
C PRO A 701 24.75 24.17 4.40
N ALA A 702 24.85 24.84 5.53
CA ALA A 702 23.68 25.35 6.25
C ALA A 702 22.83 26.28 5.37
N SER A 703 21.51 26.11 5.41
CA SER A 703 20.51 26.91 4.67
C SER A 703 20.87 27.01 3.18
N SER A 704 21.27 25.91 2.58
CA SER A 704 21.76 25.84 1.20
C SER A 704 21.41 24.50 0.55
N GLU A 705 21.87 24.33 -0.67
CA GLU A 705 21.75 23.09 -1.43
C GLU A 705 23.10 22.59 -1.91
N ALA A 706 23.18 21.30 -2.22
CA ALA A 706 24.33 20.69 -2.86
C ALA A 706 23.88 19.54 -3.78
N THR A 707 24.53 19.42 -4.92
CA THR A 707 24.20 18.41 -5.94
C THR A 707 25.33 17.40 -6.07
N VAL A 708 24.95 16.12 -6.17
CA VAL A 708 25.81 15.02 -6.59
C VAL A 708 25.31 14.43 -7.91
N GLY A 709 26.19 14.39 -8.90
CA GLY A 709 25.98 13.62 -10.13
C GLY A 709 26.32 12.15 -9.85
N VAL A 710 25.46 11.24 -10.28
CA VAL A 710 25.60 9.80 -10.16
C VAL A 710 25.70 9.19 -11.55
N ASP A 711 26.80 8.49 -11.83
CA ASP A 711 26.99 7.73 -13.07
C ASP A 711 26.83 6.24 -12.78
N VAL A 712 25.93 5.58 -13.48
CA VAL A 712 25.68 4.13 -13.45
C VAL A 712 26.14 3.56 -14.78
N THR A 713 27.26 2.82 -14.81
CA THR A 713 27.90 2.38 -16.06
C THR A 713 28.02 0.86 -16.13
N PRO A 714 27.18 0.18 -16.93
CA PRO A 714 27.32 -1.24 -17.22
C PRO A 714 28.66 -1.58 -17.89
N ARG A 715 29.17 -2.77 -17.62
CA ARG A 715 30.45 -3.30 -18.15
C ARG A 715 30.21 -4.66 -18.79
N ALA A 716 31.20 -5.15 -19.51
CA ALA A 716 31.13 -6.40 -20.29
C ALA A 716 30.62 -7.63 -19.51
N ALA A 717 30.81 -7.69 -18.19
CA ALA A 717 30.26 -8.78 -17.39
C ALA A 717 28.72 -8.70 -17.30
N PHE A 718 28.17 -7.50 -17.11
CA PHE A 718 26.71 -7.29 -17.12
C PHE A 718 26.15 -7.48 -18.54
N ASP A 719 26.81 -6.94 -19.56
CA ASP A 719 26.41 -7.14 -20.96
C ASP A 719 26.28 -8.63 -21.29
N SER A 720 27.24 -9.45 -20.82
CA SER A 720 27.24 -10.89 -21.04
C SER A 720 26.10 -11.59 -20.31
N TYR A 721 25.80 -11.16 -19.09
CA TYR A 721 24.66 -11.68 -18.33
C TYR A 721 23.34 -11.42 -19.05
N VAL A 722 23.11 -10.18 -19.46
CA VAL A 722 21.88 -9.78 -20.18
C VAL A 722 21.73 -10.56 -21.49
N ALA A 723 22.81 -10.65 -22.29
CA ALA A 723 22.77 -11.37 -23.56
C ALA A 723 22.45 -12.89 -23.41
N GLN A 724 22.77 -13.46 -22.25
CA GLN A 724 22.54 -14.88 -21.99
C GLN A 724 21.16 -15.16 -21.37
N ASN A 725 20.65 -14.27 -20.55
CA ASN A 725 19.49 -14.55 -19.69
C ASN A 725 18.26 -13.74 -20.02
N THR A 726 18.41 -12.52 -20.55
CA THR A 726 17.30 -11.58 -20.80
C THR A 726 17.38 -10.99 -22.21
N PRO A 727 17.01 -11.74 -23.24
CA PRO A 727 17.30 -11.40 -24.65
C PRO A 727 16.64 -10.10 -25.12
N ASN A 728 15.58 -9.65 -24.46
CA ASN A 728 14.86 -8.42 -24.75
C ASN A 728 15.19 -7.27 -23.78
N GLY A 729 16.20 -7.46 -22.92
CA GLY A 729 16.64 -6.48 -21.93
C GLY A 729 16.21 -6.82 -20.51
N THR A 730 16.64 -6.01 -19.57
CA THR A 730 16.31 -6.16 -18.14
C THR A 730 16.37 -4.81 -17.44
N PHE A 731 15.76 -4.72 -16.27
CA PHE A 731 15.92 -3.52 -15.46
C PHE A 731 17.28 -3.50 -14.76
N LEU A 732 17.88 -2.33 -14.74
CA LEU A 732 19.02 -1.98 -13.91
C LEU A 732 18.58 -0.80 -13.05
N ASP A 733 18.27 -1.08 -11.81
CA ASP A 733 17.68 -0.15 -10.88
C ASP A 733 18.45 -0.12 -9.56
N GLY A 734 17.97 0.58 -8.56
CA GLY A 734 18.61 0.59 -7.26
C GLY A 734 18.33 1.84 -6.45
N PHE A 735 19.24 2.08 -5.48
CA PHE A 735 19.09 3.17 -4.52
C PHE A 735 20.40 3.94 -4.40
N VAL A 736 20.32 5.26 -4.48
CA VAL A 736 21.36 6.15 -3.95
C VAL A 736 21.09 6.30 -2.45
N ARG A 737 21.88 5.62 -1.62
CA ARG A 737 21.78 5.72 -0.18
C ARG A 737 22.73 6.77 0.35
N LEU A 738 22.24 7.63 1.21
CA LEU A 738 22.99 8.73 1.81
C LEU A 738 22.96 8.53 3.33
N THR A 739 24.02 7.90 3.85
CA THR A 739 24.13 7.65 5.29
C THR A 739 24.62 8.89 6.01
N SER A 740 23.84 9.39 6.92
CA SER A 740 24.13 10.61 7.67
C SER A 740 25.40 10.48 8.51
N LYS A 741 26.22 11.54 8.47
CA LYS A 741 27.38 11.74 9.36
C LYS A 741 27.13 12.90 10.32
N THR A 742 25.95 13.48 10.30
CA THR A 742 25.57 14.64 11.10
C THR A 742 24.55 14.21 12.15
N ASP A 743 24.86 14.45 13.42
CA ASP A 743 23.96 14.10 14.53
C ASP A 743 22.57 14.73 14.35
N GLY A 744 21.54 13.95 14.58
CA GLY A 744 20.15 14.38 14.49
C GLY A 744 19.58 14.49 13.06
N GLN A 745 20.38 14.18 12.02
CA GLN A 745 19.87 14.06 10.65
C GLN A 745 19.69 12.58 10.30
N PRO A 746 18.53 12.16 9.78
CA PRO A 746 18.31 10.79 9.33
C PRO A 746 19.10 10.47 8.06
N ASP A 747 19.24 9.19 7.77
CA ASP A 747 19.67 8.71 6.48
C ASP A 747 18.66 9.09 5.40
N LEU A 748 19.15 9.26 4.16
CA LEU A 748 18.31 9.55 3.01
C LEU A 748 18.48 8.47 1.93
N THR A 749 17.45 8.35 1.09
CA THR A 749 17.44 7.43 -0.05
C THR A 749 16.82 8.07 -1.28
N VAL A 750 17.32 7.71 -2.46
CA VAL A 750 16.75 8.08 -3.76
C VAL A 750 16.73 6.85 -4.64
N PRO A 751 15.57 6.29 -4.96
CA PRO A 751 15.47 5.20 -5.92
C PRO A 751 15.71 5.70 -7.33
N TYR A 752 16.27 4.82 -8.17
CA TYR A 752 16.43 5.08 -9.60
C TYR A 752 16.08 3.83 -10.42
N LEU A 753 15.72 4.04 -11.67
CA LEU A 753 15.35 2.97 -12.57
C LEU A 753 15.79 3.29 -14.00
N GLY A 754 16.53 2.35 -14.61
CA GLY A 754 16.84 2.32 -16.03
C GLY A 754 16.49 0.96 -16.62
N PHE A 755 16.10 0.92 -17.87
CA PHE A 755 15.93 -0.32 -18.61
C PHE A 755 17.15 -0.54 -19.50
N TYR A 756 17.90 -1.61 -19.22
CA TYR A 756 19.07 -1.98 -20.02
C TYR A 756 18.66 -2.78 -21.24
N GLY A 757 18.41 -2.09 -22.33
CA GLY A 757 17.89 -2.65 -23.57
C GLY A 757 17.24 -1.59 -24.44
N ASP A 758 16.32 -2.04 -25.28
CA ASP A 758 15.39 -1.23 -26.06
C ASP A 758 13.98 -1.63 -25.65
N TRP A 759 13.31 -0.76 -24.92
CA TRP A 759 11.99 -1.04 -24.33
C TRP A 759 10.93 -1.36 -25.35
N GLY A 760 10.99 -0.71 -26.52
CA GLY A 760 10.05 -0.95 -27.61
C GLY A 760 10.27 -2.28 -28.37
N LYS A 761 11.29 -3.07 -27.98
CA LYS A 761 11.65 -4.31 -28.70
C LYS A 761 11.00 -5.55 -28.12
N ALA A 762 10.66 -5.56 -26.83
CA ALA A 762 9.99 -6.67 -26.21
C ALA A 762 8.61 -6.91 -26.84
N PRO A 763 8.18 -8.17 -27.01
CA PRO A 763 6.82 -8.44 -27.49
C PRO A 763 5.81 -8.04 -26.41
N ILE A 764 4.66 -7.47 -26.83
CA ILE A 764 3.55 -7.16 -25.92
C ILE A 764 2.90 -8.44 -25.35
N PHE A 765 3.02 -9.55 -26.09
CA PHE A 765 2.45 -10.85 -25.69
C PHE A 765 3.57 -11.87 -25.57
N ASP A 766 3.56 -12.63 -24.49
CA ASP A 766 4.48 -13.74 -24.25
C ASP A 766 4.51 -14.77 -25.38
N ALA A 767 3.34 -15.07 -25.95
CA ALA A 767 3.19 -16.00 -27.04
C ALA A 767 1.90 -15.80 -27.83
N LEU A 768 1.92 -16.20 -29.11
CA LEU A 768 0.72 -16.20 -29.95
C LEU A 768 0.05 -17.59 -29.88
N ALA A 769 -1.27 -17.62 -29.73
CA ALA A 769 -2.05 -18.87 -29.75
C ALA A 769 -1.85 -19.67 -31.06
N SER A 770 -1.42 -19.02 -32.14
CA SER A 770 -1.07 -19.65 -33.43
C SER A 770 0.19 -20.51 -33.38
N ASP A 771 1.07 -20.30 -32.40
CA ASP A 771 2.41 -20.91 -32.39
C ASP A 771 2.43 -22.31 -31.74
N GLY A 772 1.26 -22.81 -31.28
CA GLY A 772 1.07 -24.21 -30.86
C GLY A 772 1.81 -24.59 -29.58
N GLY A 773 2.37 -23.61 -28.85
CA GLY A 773 2.99 -23.82 -27.53
C GLY A 773 1.92 -24.08 -26.45
N ALA A 774 2.21 -24.95 -25.50
CA ALA A 774 1.38 -25.08 -24.30
C ALA A 774 1.61 -23.82 -23.45
N HIS A 775 0.76 -22.83 -23.64
CA HIS A 775 0.81 -21.61 -22.84
C HIS A 775 0.17 -21.91 -21.49
N THR A 776 1.00 -21.96 -20.47
CA THR A 776 0.54 -22.00 -19.08
C THR A 776 0.09 -20.61 -18.60
N LEU A 777 0.39 -19.57 -19.39
CA LEU A 777 0.10 -18.18 -19.10
C LEU A 777 -0.73 -17.61 -20.25
N ALA A 778 -1.83 -16.92 -19.93
CA ALA A 778 -2.66 -16.24 -20.92
C ALA A 778 -2.26 -14.76 -20.94
N SER A 779 -1.70 -14.31 -22.05
CA SER A 779 -1.59 -12.87 -22.34
C SER A 779 -2.89 -12.42 -23.01
N GLY A 780 -3.44 -11.32 -22.55
CA GLY A 780 -4.68 -10.78 -23.08
C GLY A 780 -4.69 -9.26 -23.01
N ILE A 781 -5.41 -8.64 -23.94
CA ILE A 781 -5.79 -7.24 -23.79
C ILE A 781 -7.03 -7.24 -22.90
N TYR A 782 -6.90 -6.70 -21.71
CA TYR A 782 -8.01 -6.52 -20.78
C TYR A 782 -8.79 -5.26 -21.17
N ASN A 783 -10.10 -5.41 -21.33
CA ASN A 783 -11.02 -4.28 -21.52
C ASN A 783 -11.79 -3.89 -20.25
N GLY A 784 -11.32 -4.34 -19.10
CA GLY A 784 -11.93 -4.04 -17.79
C GLY A 784 -13.03 -5.01 -17.36
N THR A 785 -13.37 -6.02 -18.15
CA THR A 785 -14.30 -7.09 -17.74
C THR A 785 -13.55 -8.42 -17.65
N PRO A 786 -13.44 -9.06 -16.47
CA PRO A 786 -12.96 -10.44 -16.36
C PRO A 786 -13.94 -11.36 -17.10
N GLY A 787 -13.43 -12.17 -18.04
CA GLY A 787 -14.22 -13.18 -18.75
C GLY A 787 -14.56 -14.38 -17.87
#